data_95f3d14d95344821ee294ea7889e3e51
#
_entry.id   95f3d14d95344821ee294ea7889e3e51
#
_cell.length_a   1.000
_cell.length_b   1.000
_cell.length_c   1.000
_cell.angle_alpha   90.00
_cell.angle_beta   90.00
_cell.angle_gamma   90.00
#
_symmetry.space_group_name_H-M   'P 1'
#
loop_
_entity.id
_entity.type
_entity.pdbx_description
1 polymer ?
#
loop_
_entity_poly.entity_id
_entity_poly.type
_entity_poly.pdbx_seq_one_letter_code
_entity_poly.pdbx_strand_id
1 'polypeptide(L)'
;MKKIITSSLLVTLGIFASSSLFALEEELVVKGNVLYSDRVNALKTPVPVINVPVSVSIITDDEIARRGFTELGDLVRYTPGVNTSQGEGHRDAIVFRGNRSTADFFQDGVRDDVQYYRSLYNVEQVEILRGPNALLFGRGGTGGVVNRVSKKGVLGETFGLFAIGSDTFGAYDFTADYNILINENRSLRIMMHRDYLDNHRNYYDGDRAGFNPTLKVRLDDSTVLDVSYEYADHERFIDRGIPTGANGEPVETLADVVFGDPELNSTTLTADILRASLTRDFSDTSKLIFTATISEFEKMYQNLYAAGYDATAEEVALDGYRDPTSRNNLIFSLNFVNEFKTRSATHTLLVGAEIVDTDNANHRFNTYFTNAGAAPLANDTSGIYSGMSQLTKYDRETFLISDIRAGVFNKDEAGAAVALDFTSSLSSKTATEYEVTSIFIQDQINFSDSLKLLIGGRYDDYEISVNDLKASGTPVYTKTEDLFSPRAGLIFKPQENMSVYLSYSDTFSPKAGEQYKKMTNDSTLGSVLDADEVENMEIGIKVALLDDLFITAAYFHAESTQMKSRTVNSVDEQYGMVNKEVDGYEIELSGRISDQLDLSMSYADFEGANVAQSREIPDYTFTAFASYQVSDDFGIGFGVTSQGDSQIGTSATLYLPSYTRVDLAAYYNLADDLTIQANLENLTDETYFPHSHSTHQASVGEEMNTRVSIRRTF
;
A
#
# COMPACT_ATOMS: atom_id res chain seq x y z
N MET A 1 -33.94 -4.63 -11.03
CA MET A 1 -34.15 -5.63 -9.98
C MET A 1 -33.16 -5.38 -8.84
N LYS A 2 -33.16 -4.18 -8.27
CA LYS A 2 -32.28 -3.75 -7.19
C LYS A 2 -33.13 -3.64 -5.91
N LYS A 3 -33.16 -4.69 -5.09
CA LYS A 3 -33.57 -4.77 -3.68
C LYS A 3 -33.99 -6.20 -3.41
N ILE A 4 -33.08 -7.03 -3.02
CA ILE A 4 -33.27 -8.32 -2.31
C ILE A 4 -31.90 -9.02 -2.30
N ILE A 5 -30.94 -8.57 -1.50
CA ILE A 5 -29.84 -9.40 -0.96
C ILE A 5 -29.27 -8.73 0.32
N THR A 6 -30.11 -8.12 1.11
CA THR A 6 -29.77 -7.70 2.48
C THR A 6 -30.79 -8.28 3.44
N SER A 7 -30.91 -9.59 3.51
CA SER A 7 -31.55 -10.29 4.64
C SER A 7 -31.44 -11.80 4.40
N SER A 8 -30.76 -12.48 5.29
CA SER A 8 -30.85 -13.92 5.55
C SER A 8 -29.99 -14.83 4.67
N LEU A 9 -28.69 -14.92 4.97
CA LEU A 9 -27.95 -16.16 4.76
C LEU A 9 -27.45 -16.71 6.11
N LEU A 10 -28.37 -17.21 6.91
CA LEU A 10 -28.09 -18.18 7.96
C LEU A 10 -28.02 -19.56 7.28
N VAL A 11 -26.79 -19.96 6.94
CA VAL A 11 -26.54 -21.31 6.43
C VAL A 11 -26.48 -22.26 7.61
N THR A 12 -27.52 -23.11 7.70
CA THR A 12 -27.54 -24.28 8.61
C THR A 12 -26.69 -25.39 8.02
N LEU A 13 -25.43 -25.53 8.48
CA LEU A 13 -24.57 -26.68 8.14
C LEU A 13 -24.88 -27.87 9.04
N GLY A 14 -25.48 -28.89 8.47
CA GLY A 14 -25.68 -30.20 9.09
C GLY A 14 -24.40 -31.03 9.10
N ILE A 15 -24.15 -31.68 10.22
CA ILE A 15 -22.96 -32.45 10.59
C ILE A 15 -23.04 -33.88 10.06
N PHE A 16 -22.01 -34.38 9.36
CA PHE A 16 -21.68 -35.81 9.27
C PHE A 16 -20.19 -36.01 9.52
N ALA A 17 -19.92 -36.95 10.45
CA ALA A 17 -18.57 -37.33 10.85
C ALA A 17 -18.18 -38.69 10.28
N SER A 18 -16.96 -38.83 9.79
CA SER A 18 -16.21 -40.10 9.85
C SER A 18 -14.70 -39.83 9.64
N SER A 19 -13.89 -40.51 10.44
CA SER A 19 -12.48 -40.28 10.71
C SER A 19 -11.55 -41.11 9.82
N SER A 20 -10.42 -40.48 9.39
CA SER A 20 -9.12 -41.16 9.20
C SER A 20 -7.99 -40.11 9.11
N LEU A 21 -6.90 -40.38 9.85
CA LEU A 21 -5.74 -39.54 9.98
C LEU A 21 -4.79 -39.64 8.79
N PHE A 22 -4.47 -38.54 8.13
CA PHE A 22 -3.17 -38.25 7.52
C PHE A 22 -2.94 -36.74 7.60
N ALA A 23 -1.75 -36.33 8.01
CA ALA A 23 -1.39 -34.93 8.17
C ALA A 23 -1.22 -34.28 6.80
N LEU A 24 -2.08 -33.33 6.46
CA LEU A 24 -1.74 -32.28 5.52
C LEU A 24 -0.69 -31.39 6.22
N GLU A 25 0.46 -31.19 5.59
CA GLU A 25 1.44 -30.24 6.08
C GLU A 25 0.77 -28.87 6.19
N GLU A 26 0.82 -28.30 7.38
CA GLU A 26 0.35 -26.94 7.64
C GLU A 26 1.13 -25.95 6.79
N GLU A 27 0.47 -24.89 6.34
CA GLU A 27 1.14 -23.72 5.76
C GLU A 27 1.99 -23.07 6.88
N LEU A 28 3.22 -23.52 7.03
CA LEU A 28 4.18 -22.92 7.94
C LEU A 28 4.67 -21.58 7.36
N VAL A 29 4.72 -20.57 8.20
CA VAL A 29 5.43 -19.31 7.98
C VAL A 29 6.78 -19.55 7.31
N VAL A 30 7.20 -18.65 6.42
CA VAL A 30 8.54 -18.69 5.84
C VAL A 30 9.56 -18.56 6.96
N LYS A 31 10.03 -19.70 7.47
CA LYS A 31 11.13 -19.78 8.45
C LYS A 31 12.39 -20.19 7.70
N GLY A 32 13.48 -19.45 7.93
CA GLY A 32 14.75 -19.70 7.28
C GLY A 32 15.00 -18.81 6.05
N ASN A 33 15.80 -19.30 5.11
CA ASN A 33 16.21 -18.50 3.95
C ASN A 33 15.05 -18.33 2.95
N VAL A 34 14.55 -17.10 2.84
CA VAL A 34 13.47 -16.69 1.94
C VAL A 34 13.69 -17.15 0.49
N LEU A 35 14.95 -17.24 0.03
CA LEU A 35 15.24 -17.68 -1.34
C LEU A 35 14.79 -19.12 -1.62
N TYR A 36 14.68 -19.98 -0.63
CA TYR A 36 14.22 -21.36 -0.78
C TYR A 36 12.73 -21.53 -0.49
N SER A 37 12.02 -20.45 -0.10
CA SER A 37 10.58 -20.53 0.09
C SER A 37 9.87 -20.75 -1.24
N ASP A 38 9.02 -21.78 -1.28
CA ASP A 38 8.08 -22.10 -2.35
C ASP A 38 6.62 -21.72 -1.99
N ARG A 39 6.44 -20.98 -0.88
CA ARG A 39 5.15 -20.63 -0.28
C ARG A 39 4.86 -19.12 -0.35
N VAL A 40 5.37 -18.46 -1.38
CA VAL A 40 5.08 -17.04 -1.62
C VAL A 40 3.72 -16.93 -2.31
N ASN A 41 2.74 -16.42 -1.59
CA ASN A 41 1.35 -16.29 -2.07
C ASN A 41 1.26 -15.46 -3.35
N ALA A 42 2.00 -14.36 -3.41
CA ALA A 42 2.05 -13.46 -4.56
C ALA A 42 2.52 -14.13 -5.86
N LEU A 43 3.32 -15.19 -5.78
CA LEU A 43 3.82 -15.89 -6.97
C LEU A 43 2.80 -16.88 -7.57
N LYS A 44 1.77 -17.27 -6.81
CA LYS A 44 0.70 -18.20 -7.21
C LYS A 44 1.19 -19.59 -7.63
N THR A 45 2.47 -19.90 -7.49
CA THR A 45 3.11 -21.18 -7.86
C THR A 45 4.07 -21.62 -6.75
N PRO A 46 4.26 -22.94 -6.51
CA PRO A 46 5.18 -23.46 -5.51
C PRO A 46 6.63 -23.48 -6.03
N VAL A 47 7.09 -22.34 -6.52
CA VAL A 47 8.44 -22.19 -7.06
C VAL A 47 9.29 -21.39 -6.07
N PRO A 48 10.42 -21.93 -5.59
CA PRO A 48 11.30 -21.21 -4.70
C PRO A 48 11.77 -19.86 -5.27
N VAL A 49 11.82 -18.82 -4.43
CA VAL A 49 12.16 -17.46 -4.83
C VAL A 49 13.50 -17.37 -5.59
N ILE A 50 14.47 -18.22 -5.27
CA ILE A 50 15.75 -18.30 -6.00
C ILE A 50 15.58 -18.69 -7.47
N ASN A 51 14.47 -19.32 -7.82
CA ASN A 51 14.14 -19.77 -9.18
C ASN A 51 13.10 -18.86 -9.87
N VAL A 52 12.83 -17.67 -9.33
CA VAL A 52 11.87 -16.70 -9.90
C VAL A 52 12.61 -15.46 -10.38
N PRO A 53 12.40 -14.98 -11.62
CA PRO A 53 13.12 -13.85 -12.18
C PRO A 53 12.43 -12.52 -11.81
N VAL A 54 12.32 -12.22 -10.51
CA VAL A 54 11.74 -10.97 -9.99
C VAL A 54 12.32 -10.65 -8.62
N SER A 55 12.43 -9.36 -8.29
CA SER A 55 12.81 -8.89 -6.97
C SER A 55 11.63 -9.02 -6.01
N VAL A 56 11.81 -9.79 -4.92
CA VAL A 56 10.79 -10.04 -3.89
C VAL A 56 11.41 -9.85 -2.52
N SER A 57 10.74 -9.10 -1.65
CA SER A 57 11.05 -9.03 -0.21
C SER A 57 9.87 -9.59 0.58
N ILE A 58 10.13 -10.33 1.65
CA ILE A 58 9.12 -10.93 2.53
C ILE A 58 9.43 -10.49 3.96
N ILE A 59 8.43 -9.95 4.64
CA ILE A 59 8.51 -9.49 6.02
C ILE A 59 7.46 -10.27 6.82
N THR A 60 7.91 -11.08 7.76
CA THR A 60 7.05 -11.97 8.57
C THR A 60 6.42 -11.24 9.75
N ASP A 61 5.36 -11.81 10.34
CA ASP A 61 4.74 -11.27 11.57
C ASP A 61 5.71 -11.23 12.77
N ASP A 62 6.66 -12.16 12.85
CA ASP A 62 7.74 -12.12 13.85
C ASP A 62 8.67 -10.92 13.66
N GLU A 63 8.99 -10.54 12.43
CA GLU A 63 9.77 -9.33 12.14
C GLU A 63 8.97 -8.06 12.42
N ILE A 64 7.69 -8.03 12.03
CA ILE A 64 6.75 -6.95 12.33
C ILE A 64 6.71 -6.71 13.84
N ALA A 65 6.53 -7.77 14.63
CA ALA A 65 6.48 -7.69 16.07
C ALA A 65 7.81 -7.23 16.67
N ARG A 66 8.95 -7.84 16.28
CA ARG A 66 10.29 -7.52 16.82
C ARG A 66 10.71 -6.09 16.54
N ARG A 67 10.35 -5.55 15.39
CA ARG A 67 10.68 -4.15 15.02
C ARG A 67 9.67 -3.15 15.55
N GLY A 68 8.54 -3.61 16.11
CA GLY A 68 7.48 -2.76 16.63
C GLY A 68 6.71 -2.01 15.55
N PHE A 69 6.65 -2.54 14.33
CA PHE A 69 5.93 -1.94 13.22
C PHE A 69 4.42 -1.93 13.45
N THR A 70 3.79 -0.80 13.25
CA THR A 70 2.35 -0.59 13.47
C THR A 70 1.60 -0.26 12.20
N GLU A 71 2.29 0.22 11.18
CA GLU A 71 1.72 0.62 9.89
C GLU A 71 2.51 0.05 8.70
N LEU A 72 1.89 0.02 7.55
CA LEU A 72 2.50 -0.49 6.32
C LEU A 72 3.72 0.36 5.89
N GLY A 73 3.71 1.65 6.19
CA GLY A 73 4.83 2.56 5.95
C GLY A 73 6.13 2.15 6.65
N ASP A 74 6.03 1.56 7.84
CA ASP A 74 7.20 1.10 8.61
C ASP A 74 7.90 -0.07 7.91
N LEU A 75 7.12 -0.98 7.34
CA LEU A 75 7.62 -2.16 6.63
C LEU A 75 8.36 -1.79 5.36
N VAL A 76 7.75 -0.93 4.54
CA VAL A 76 8.31 -0.60 3.22
C VAL A 76 9.60 0.19 3.32
N ARG A 77 9.81 0.93 4.41
CA ARG A 77 11.06 1.66 4.68
C ARG A 77 12.30 0.76 4.61
N TYR A 78 12.18 -0.51 5.00
CA TYR A 78 13.29 -1.47 4.99
C TYR A 78 13.40 -2.28 3.68
N THR A 79 12.56 -1.99 2.69
CA THR A 79 12.58 -2.67 1.39
C THR A 79 13.33 -1.80 0.37
N PRO A 80 14.37 -2.32 -0.30
CA PRO A 80 15.12 -1.54 -1.28
C PRO A 80 14.20 -1.15 -2.45
N GLY A 81 14.33 0.09 -2.92
CA GLY A 81 13.55 0.57 -4.04
C GLY A 81 12.10 0.93 -3.75
N VAL A 82 11.73 0.95 -2.49
CA VAL A 82 10.37 1.27 -2.05
C VAL A 82 10.41 2.35 -0.98
N ASN A 83 9.68 3.44 -1.20
CA ASN A 83 9.58 4.53 -0.26
C ASN A 83 8.11 4.81 0.07
N THR A 84 7.87 5.46 1.20
CA THR A 84 6.56 6.00 1.52
C THR A 84 6.34 7.33 0.82
N SER A 85 5.08 7.62 0.49
CA SER A 85 4.60 8.95 0.13
C SER A 85 3.62 9.42 1.21
N GLN A 86 3.33 10.72 1.26
CA GLN A 86 2.45 11.29 2.30
C GLN A 86 1.03 10.67 2.33
N GLY A 87 0.53 10.15 1.21
CA GLY A 87 -0.83 9.60 1.16
C GLY A 87 -1.93 10.60 1.48
N GLU A 88 -1.64 11.90 1.41
CA GLU A 88 -2.55 12.99 1.80
C GLU A 88 -3.00 12.90 3.28
N GLY A 89 -2.24 12.17 4.12
CA GLY A 89 -2.54 12.00 5.55
C GLY A 89 -3.73 11.08 5.86
N HIS A 90 -4.25 10.33 4.87
CA HIS A 90 -5.44 9.50 5.08
C HIS A 90 -5.36 8.08 4.46
N ARG A 91 -4.22 7.70 3.88
CA ARG A 91 -4.07 6.42 3.18
C ARG A 91 -2.61 5.99 3.09
N ASP A 92 -2.41 4.68 2.95
CA ASP A 92 -1.14 4.16 2.46
C ASP A 92 -0.88 4.70 1.06
N ALA A 93 0.33 5.15 0.83
CA ALA A 93 0.83 5.54 -0.48
C ALA A 93 2.30 5.16 -0.57
N ILE A 94 2.65 4.42 -1.60
CA ILE A 94 3.98 3.83 -1.75
C ILE A 94 4.55 4.26 -3.09
N VAL A 95 5.85 4.54 -3.11
CA VAL A 95 6.62 4.85 -4.31
C VAL A 95 7.51 3.66 -4.60
N PHE A 96 7.18 2.92 -5.64
CA PHE A 96 7.99 1.81 -6.15
C PHE A 96 8.83 2.29 -7.31
N ARG A 97 10.16 2.24 -7.21
CA ARG A 97 11.05 2.61 -8.31
C ARG A 97 10.65 3.93 -8.98
N GLY A 98 10.32 4.93 -8.16
CA GLY A 98 9.85 6.23 -8.61
C GLY A 98 8.39 6.30 -9.11
N ASN A 99 7.63 5.23 -9.10
CA ASN A 99 6.22 5.22 -9.45
C ASN A 99 5.35 5.16 -8.18
N ARG A 100 4.62 6.25 -7.91
CA ARG A 100 3.71 6.32 -6.76
C ARG A 100 2.42 5.60 -7.06
N SER A 101 1.96 4.78 -6.11
CA SER A 101 0.67 4.12 -6.12
C SER A 101 -0.06 4.24 -4.78
N THR A 102 -1.38 4.31 -4.86
CA THR A 102 -2.31 4.25 -3.72
C THR A 102 -3.31 3.10 -3.88
N ALA A 103 -3.12 2.24 -4.89
CA ALA A 103 -4.06 1.19 -5.29
C ALA A 103 -3.41 -0.19 -5.57
N ASP A 104 -2.08 -0.29 -5.46
CA ASP A 104 -1.36 -1.54 -5.75
C ASP A 104 -1.15 -2.38 -4.49
N PHE A 105 -2.24 -2.49 -3.71
CA PHE A 105 -2.34 -3.31 -2.52
C PHE A 105 -3.21 -4.53 -2.79
N PHE A 106 -2.81 -5.65 -2.20
CA PHE A 106 -3.49 -6.93 -2.33
C PHE A 106 -3.55 -7.62 -0.97
N GLN A 107 -4.52 -8.51 -0.83
CA GLN A 107 -4.61 -9.42 0.30
C GLN A 107 -4.91 -10.82 -0.21
N ASP A 108 -4.06 -11.78 0.14
CA ASP A 108 -4.10 -13.16 -0.37
C ASP A 108 -4.15 -13.24 -1.91
N GLY A 109 -3.45 -12.32 -2.60
CA GLY A 109 -3.41 -12.22 -4.05
C GLY A 109 -4.67 -11.60 -4.69
N VAL A 110 -5.63 -11.14 -3.90
CA VAL A 110 -6.84 -10.42 -4.36
C VAL A 110 -6.68 -8.94 -4.12
N ARG A 111 -7.14 -8.11 -5.07
CA ARG A 111 -7.01 -6.65 -5.03
C ARG A 111 -7.75 -6.02 -3.86
N ASP A 112 -7.05 -5.11 -3.17
CA ASP A 112 -7.53 -4.23 -2.11
C ASP A 112 -7.07 -2.80 -2.41
N ASP A 113 -7.78 -2.12 -3.33
CA ASP A 113 -7.37 -0.83 -3.90
C ASP A 113 -8.14 0.38 -3.35
N VAL A 114 -8.90 0.23 -2.28
CA VAL A 114 -9.48 1.36 -1.57
C VAL A 114 -8.38 2.12 -0.83
N GLN A 115 -8.47 3.44 -0.79
CA GLN A 115 -7.48 4.31 -0.18
C GLN A 115 -7.73 4.44 1.33
N TYR A 116 -6.99 3.70 2.16
CA TYR A 116 -7.01 3.76 3.62
C TYR A 116 -5.68 3.28 4.21
N TYR A 117 -5.47 3.45 5.51
CA TYR A 117 -4.34 2.85 6.22
C TYR A 117 -4.68 1.43 6.67
N ARG A 118 -3.86 0.47 6.27
CA ARG A 118 -4.07 -0.96 6.49
C ARG A 118 -3.44 -1.41 7.78
N SER A 119 -4.24 -2.04 8.65
CA SER A 119 -3.74 -2.65 9.89
C SER A 119 -2.95 -3.94 9.62
N LEU A 120 -2.05 -4.27 10.55
CA LEU A 120 -1.15 -5.43 10.45
C LEU A 120 -1.52 -6.58 11.40
N TYR A 121 -2.53 -6.45 12.25
CA TYR A 121 -2.87 -7.41 13.31
C TYR A 121 -3.25 -8.82 12.80
N ASN A 122 -3.81 -8.91 11.60
CA ASN A 122 -4.29 -10.14 10.98
C ASN A 122 -3.37 -10.65 9.84
N VAL A 123 -2.14 -10.14 9.78
CA VAL A 123 -1.18 -10.43 8.71
C VAL A 123 -0.16 -11.46 9.19
N GLU A 124 0.04 -12.53 8.42
CA GLU A 124 1.06 -13.56 8.62
C GLU A 124 2.41 -13.14 8.04
N GLN A 125 2.38 -12.51 6.86
CA GLN A 125 3.53 -11.92 6.20
C GLN A 125 3.10 -10.86 5.20
N VAL A 126 4.01 -9.94 4.88
CA VAL A 126 3.87 -8.97 3.78
C VAL A 126 4.89 -9.31 2.71
N GLU A 127 4.41 -9.45 1.49
CA GLU A 127 5.21 -9.76 0.30
C GLU A 127 5.25 -8.53 -0.60
N ILE A 128 6.44 -8.04 -0.91
CA ILE A 128 6.65 -6.84 -1.73
C ILE A 128 7.36 -7.26 -3.01
N LEU A 129 6.63 -7.21 -4.14
CA LEU A 129 7.17 -7.50 -5.46
C LEU A 129 7.48 -6.17 -6.15
N ARG A 130 8.71 -6.02 -6.64
CA ARG A 130 9.16 -4.83 -7.36
C ARG A 130 9.09 -5.06 -8.87
N GLY A 131 8.80 -3.99 -9.63
CA GLY A 131 8.53 -4.05 -11.06
C GLY A 131 7.10 -4.45 -11.42
N PRO A 132 6.67 -4.29 -12.67
CA PRO A 132 5.34 -4.64 -13.16
C PRO A 132 5.02 -6.11 -12.97
N ASN A 133 3.84 -6.41 -12.41
CA ASN A 133 3.38 -7.75 -12.11
C ASN A 133 1.94 -8.02 -12.61
N ALA A 134 1.53 -7.39 -13.73
CA ALA A 134 0.18 -7.50 -14.27
C ALA A 134 -0.25 -8.93 -14.56
N LEU A 135 0.65 -9.80 -15.00
CA LEU A 135 0.30 -11.20 -15.24
C LEU A 135 -0.34 -11.87 -14.02
N LEU A 136 0.17 -11.60 -12.83
CA LEU A 136 -0.33 -12.21 -11.58
C LEU A 136 -1.46 -11.41 -10.93
N PHE A 137 -1.46 -10.07 -11.08
CA PHE A 137 -2.30 -9.16 -10.32
C PHE A 137 -3.25 -8.30 -11.16
N GLY A 138 -3.16 -8.37 -12.48
CA GLY A 138 -3.95 -7.54 -13.39
C GLY A 138 -3.44 -6.10 -13.47
N ARG A 139 -4.34 -5.17 -13.80
CA ARG A 139 -4.05 -3.75 -13.99
C ARG A 139 -3.29 -3.11 -12.82
N GLY A 140 -2.52 -2.06 -13.08
CA GLY A 140 -1.72 -1.35 -12.07
C GLY A 140 -0.43 -2.10 -11.75
N GLY A 141 0.12 -1.91 -10.55
CA GLY A 141 1.41 -2.47 -10.19
C GLY A 141 2.55 -1.93 -11.04
N THR A 142 2.44 -0.66 -11.45
CA THR A 142 3.35 -0.03 -12.41
C THR A 142 4.81 -0.02 -11.94
N GLY A 143 5.02 0.06 -10.63
CA GLY A 143 6.36 -0.04 -10.03
C GLY A 143 6.52 -1.25 -9.12
N GLY A 144 5.43 -1.86 -8.70
CA GLY A 144 5.41 -2.99 -7.78
C GLY A 144 4.05 -3.20 -7.13
N VAL A 145 3.95 -4.21 -6.28
CA VAL A 145 2.76 -4.53 -5.50
C VAL A 145 3.11 -4.91 -4.07
N VAL A 146 2.21 -4.63 -3.14
CA VAL A 146 2.25 -5.12 -1.76
C VAL A 146 1.12 -6.11 -1.56
N ASN A 147 1.46 -7.36 -1.26
CA ASN A 147 0.52 -8.42 -0.94
C ASN A 147 0.59 -8.75 0.55
N ARG A 148 -0.49 -8.55 1.29
CA ARG A 148 -0.64 -8.99 2.68
C ARG A 148 -1.19 -10.41 2.68
N VAL A 149 -0.51 -11.34 3.32
CA VAL A 149 -0.98 -12.71 3.51
C VAL A 149 -1.70 -12.78 4.86
N SER A 150 -2.96 -13.18 4.84
CA SER A 150 -3.80 -13.23 6.03
C SER A 150 -3.45 -14.41 6.92
N LYS A 151 -3.49 -14.22 8.24
CA LYS A 151 -3.51 -15.29 9.24
C LYS A 151 -4.77 -16.14 9.06
N LYS A 152 -4.61 -17.45 8.97
CA LYS A 152 -5.70 -18.42 8.81
C LYS A 152 -5.84 -19.31 10.04
N GLY A 153 -6.96 -20.00 10.16
CA GLY A 153 -7.14 -21.01 11.19
C GLY A 153 -6.11 -22.15 11.04
N VAL A 154 -5.56 -22.61 12.15
CA VAL A 154 -4.55 -23.66 12.22
C VAL A 154 -5.19 -24.94 12.75
N LEU A 155 -5.04 -26.05 12.01
CA LEU A 155 -5.50 -27.37 12.45
C LEU A 155 -4.42 -28.00 13.34
N GLY A 156 -4.83 -28.84 14.30
CA GLY A 156 -3.90 -29.59 15.13
C GLY A 156 -3.66 -29.01 16.52
N GLU A 157 -3.77 -27.69 16.71
CA GLU A 157 -3.47 -27.05 17.97
C GLU A 157 -4.41 -25.90 18.35
N THR A 158 -4.47 -25.61 19.65
CA THR A 158 -5.10 -24.42 20.19
C THR A 158 -3.99 -23.55 20.79
N PHE A 159 -3.93 -22.30 20.40
CA PHE A 159 -2.96 -21.33 20.91
C PHE A 159 -3.58 -19.95 21.00
N GLY A 160 -2.91 -19.06 21.69
CA GLY A 160 -3.35 -17.67 21.78
C GLY A 160 -2.19 -16.71 21.97
N LEU A 161 -2.48 -15.44 21.66
CA LEU A 161 -1.59 -14.31 21.85
C LEU A 161 -2.41 -13.11 22.33
N PHE A 162 -1.90 -12.42 23.35
CA PHE A 162 -2.33 -11.08 23.70
C PHE A 162 -1.13 -10.15 23.70
N ALA A 163 -1.30 -8.96 23.11
CA ALA A 163 -0.32 -7.90 23.18
C ALA A 163 -0.98 -6.58 23.57
N ILE A 164 -0.28 -5.80 24.36
CA ILE A 164 -0.60 -4.40 24.71
C ILE A 164 0.64 -3.56 24.50
N GLY A 165 0.47 -2.38 23.97
CA GLY A 165 1.54 -1.41 23.76
C GLY A 165 1.13 -0.01 24.16
N SER A 166 2.12 0.83 24.45
CA SER A 166 1.95 2.28 24.63
C SER A 166 3.26 2.97 24.34
N ASP A 167 3.21 4.24 23.96
CA ASP A 167 4.38 5.03 23.64
C ASP A 167 4.42 6.37 24.41
N THR A 168 5.48 7.14 24.16
CA THR A 168 5.72 8.42 24.85
C THR A 168 4.87 9.57 24.36
N PHE A 169 4.20 9.44 23.20
CA PHE A 169 3.27 10.44 22.70
C PHE A 169 1.86 10.26 23.30
N GLY A 170 1.53 9.07 23.79
CA GLY A 170 0.23 8.77 24.37
C GLY A 170 -0.58 7.73 23.59
N ALA A 171 -0.06 7.24 22.47
CA ALA A 171 -0.69 6.16 21.74
C ALA A 171 -0.66 4.86 22.57
N TYR A 172 -1.69 4.03 22.42
CA TYR A 172 -1.76 2.71 23.00
C TYR A 172 -2.56 1.75 22.11
N ASP A 173 -2.21 0.48 22.20
CA ASP A 173 -2.85 -0.56 21.41
C ASP A 173 -3.10 -1.83 22.22
N PHE A 174 -4.05 -2.58 21.76
CA PHE A 174 -4.37 -3.93 22.18
C PHE A 174 -4.55 -4.83 20.98
N THR A 175 -3.93 -6.01 20.99
CA THR A 175 -4.11 -7.05 19.99
C THR A 175 -4.39 -8.39 20.65
N ALA A 176 -5.33 -9.15 20.12
CA ALA A 176 -5.59 -10.53 20.50
C ALA A 176 -5.70 -11.40 19.24
N ASP A 177 -5.10 -12.59 19.31
CA ASP A 177 -5.11 -13.61 18.27
C ASP A 177 -5.28 -14.98 18.95
N TYR A 178 -6.39 -15.65 18.70
CA TYR A 178 -6.72 -16.90 19.37
C TYR A 178 -7.24 -17.95 18.40
N ASN A 179 -6.47 -19.04 18.25
CA ASN A 179 -6.84 -20.21 17.46
C ASN A 179 -7.47 -21.29 18.32
N ILE A 180 -8.69 -21.67 17.99
CA ILE A 180 -9.49 -22.67 18.69
C ILE A 180 -9.57 -23.92 17.80
N LEU A 181 -8.93 -25.00 18.22
CA LEU A 181 -9.14 -26.31 17.58
C LEU A 181 -10.52 -26.86 17.96
N ILE A 182 -11.48 -26.83 17.03
CA ILE A 182 -12.83 -27.38 17.25
C ILE A 182 -12.78 -28.90 17.22
N ASN A 183 -12.07 -29.45 16.22
CA ASN A 183 -11.75 -30.87 16.09
C ASN A 183 -10.60 -31.04 15.06
N GLU A 184 -10.18 -32.27 14.78
CA GLU A 184 -9.10 -32.58 13.84
C GLU A 184 -9.24 -31.98 12.43
N ASN A 185 -10.44 -31.62 12.01
CA ASN A 185 -10.76 -31.09 10.67
C ASN A 185 -11.24 -29.65 10.68
N ARG A 186 -11.32 -29.00 11.82
CA ARG A 186 -11.87 -27.64 11.93
C ARG A 186 -11.17 -26.83 12.99
N SER A 187 -10.81 -25.64 12.65
CA SER A 187 -10.32 -24.60 13.57
C SER A 187 -10.99 -23.27 13.32
N LEU A 188 -11.16 -22.49 14.37
CA LEU A 188 -11.62 -21.10 14.33
C LEU A 188 -10.54 -20.22 14.93
N ARG A 189 -9.98 -19.31 14.16
CA ARG A 189 -9.06 -18.28 14.66
C ARG A 189 -9.78 -16.95 14.73
N ILE A 190 -9.66 -16.25 15.85
CA ILE A 190 -10.30 -14.97 16.08
C ILE A 190 -9.19 -13.96 16.38
N MET A 191 -9.09 -12.96 15.51
CA MET A 191 -8.13 -11.87 15.65
C MET A 191 -8.89 -10.56 15.86
N MET A 192 -8.38 -9.71 16.74
CA MET A 192 -8.93 -8.38 16.99
C MET A 192 -7.83 -7.42 17.43
N HIS A 193 -8.05 -6.16 17.14
CA HIS A 193 -7.23 -5.08 17.69
C HIS A 193 -8.06 -3.84 18.00
N ARG A 194 -7.53 -3.01 18.88
CA ARG A 194 -8.01 -1.66 19.16
C ARG A 194 -6.79 -0.79 19.43
N ASP A 195 -6.65 0.28 18.68
CA ASP A 195 -5.57 1.24 18.82
C ASP A 195 -6.15 2.63 19.05
N TYR A 196 -5.55 3.37 19.96
CA TYR A 196 -5.65 4.82 20.04
C TYR A 196 -4.37 5.39 19.47
N LEU A 197 -4.50 6.26 18.45
CA LEU A 197 -3.38 6.84 17.73
C LEU A 197 -3.06 8.20 18.30
N ASP A 198 -1.78 8.47 18.50
CA ASP A 198 -1.22 9.76 18.89
C ASP A 198 0.20 9.86 18.32
N ASN A 199 0.72 11.07 18.13
CA ASN A 199 2.11 11.30 17.72
C ASN A 199 2.60 12.70 18.18
N HIS A 200 3.81 13.10 17.79
CA HIS A 200 4.41 14.38 18.16
C HIS A 200 3.67 15.63 17.58
N ARG A 201 2.78 15.45 16.60
CA ARG A 201 2.08 16.56 15.96
C ARG A 201 0.89 17.01 16.80
N ASN A 202 0.75 18.34 17.00
CA ASN A 202 -0.39 18.89 17.70
C ASN A 202 -1.71 18.45 17.04
N TYR A 203 -2.73 18.16 17.86
CA TYR A 203 -4.07 17.75 17.42
C TYR A 203 -4.15 16.40 16.72
N TYR A 204 -3.04 15.69 16.53
CA TYR A 204 -3.09 14.37 15.94
C TYR A 204 -3.66 13.39 16.96
N ASP A 205 -4.74 12.77 16.59
CA ASP A 205 -5.40 11.70 17.34
C ASP A 205 -6.15 10.76 16.40
N GLY A 206 -6.56 9.63 16.90
CA GLY A 206 -7.38 8.69 16.14
C GLY A 206 -7.67 7.41 16.87
N ASP A 207 -8.63 6.70 16.33
CA ASP A 207 -9.06 5.37 16.77
C ASP A 207 -9.03 4.39 15.62
N ARG A 208 -8.55 3.17 15.88
CA ARG A 208 -8.54 2.10 14.89
C ARG A 208 -8.96 0.79 15.54
N ALA A 209 -9.93 0.11 14.95
CA ALA A 209 -10.41 -1.19 15.42
C ALA A 209 -10.54 -2.18 14.27
N GLY A 210 -10.29 -3.45 14.54
CA GLY A 210 -10.51 -4.55 13.61
C GLY A 210 -10.93 -5.83 14.31
N PHE A 211 -11.76 -6.60 13.61
CA PHE A 211 -12.21 -7.91 14.05
C PHE A 211 -12.21 -8.87 12.87
N ASN A 212 -11.47 -9.98 12.96
CA ASN A 212 -11.30 -10.93 11.86
C ASN A 212 -11.39 -12.39 12.33
N PRO A 213 -12.59 -12.99 12.43
CA PRO A 213 -12.76 -14.43 12.58
C PRO A 213 -12.46 -15.16 11.28
N THR A 214 -11.69 -16.25 11.36
CA THR A 214 -11.31 -17.12 10.25
C THR A 214 -11.59 -18.57 10.59
N LEU A 215 -12.40 -19.23 9.78
CA LEU A 215 -12.74 -20.65 9.91
C LEU A 215 -11.99 -21.46 8.85
N LYS A 216 -11.18 -22.41 9.28
CA LYS A 216 -10.58 -23.45 8.40
C LYS A 216 -11.32 -24.75 8.55
N VAL A 217 -11.67 -25.38 7.44
CA VAL A 217 -12.36 -26.67 7.38
C VAL A 217 -11.66 -27.60 6.39
N ARG A 218 -11.12 -28.69 6.86
CA ARG A 218 -10.70 -29.81 6.02
C ARG A 218 -11.96 -30.61 5.63
N LEU A 219 -12.37 -30.53 4.37
CA LEU A 219 -13.56 -31.19 3.85
C LEU A 219 -13.30 -32.69 3.57
N ASP A 220 -12.12 -32.98 3.06
CA ASP A 220 -11.56 -34.31 2.86
C ASP A 220 -10.02 -34.23 2.88
N ASP A 221 -9.32 -35.35 2.64
CA ASP A 221 -7.85 -35.44 2.71
C ASP A 221 -7.13 -34.53 1.70
N SER A 222 -7.83 -34.01 0.70
CA SER A 222 -7.29 -33.22 -0.39
C SER A 222 -7.99 -31.88 -0.58
N THR A 223 -8.96 -31.54 0.27
CA THR A 223 -9.77 -30.32 0.10
C THR A 223 -9.88 -29.54 1.40
N VAL A 224 -9.42 -28.29 1.36
CA VAL A 224 -9.50 -27.34 2.47
C VAL A 224 -10.33 -26.13 2.05
N LEU A 225 -11.21 -25.68 2.94
CA LEU A 225 -11.97 -24.45 2.83
C LEU A 225 -11.54 -23.50 3.96
N ASP A 226 -11.09 -22.31 3.59
CA ASP A 226 -10.88 -21.18 4.50
C ASP A 226 -11.97 -20.14 4.26
N VAL A 227 -12.60 -19.64 5.33
CA VAL A 227 -13.60 -18.56 5.26
C VAL A 227 -13.25 -17.53 6.32
N SER A 228 -13.09 -16.29 5.93
CA SER A 228 -12.83 -15.18 6.84
C SER A 228 -13.81 -14.04 6.64
N TYR A 229 -14.16 -13.38 7.73
CA TYR A 229 -14.83 -12.10 7.72
C TYR A 229 -13.93 -11.07 8.41
N GLU A 230 -13.80 -9.88 7.84
CA GLU A 230 -13.04 -8.79 8.41
C GLU A 230 -13.92 -7.56 8.51
N TYR A 231 -14.01 -7.00 9.71
CA TYR A 231 -14.57 -5.69 9.98
C TYR A 231 -13.43 -4.75 10.36
N ALA A 232 -13.38 -3.57 9.74
CA ALA A 232 -12.45 -2.51 10.09
C ALA A 232 -13.20 -1.18 10.28
N ASP A 233 -12.81 -0.44 11.33
CA ASP A 233 -13.35 0.87 11.67
C ASP A 233 -12.19 1.79 12.06
N HIS A 234 -11.99 2.87 11.30
CA HIS A 234 -10.88 3.79 11.47
C HIS A 234 -11.38 5.22 11.49
N GLU A 235 -10.88 6.01 12.43
CA GLU A 235 -10.96 7.46 12.43
C GLU A 235 -9.59 8.03 12.82
N ARG A 236 -9.13 9.08 12.13
CA ARG A 236 -7.92 9.80 12.53
C ARG A 236 -7.91 11.24 12.04
N PHE A 237 -7.15 12.07 12.72
CA PHE A 237 -6.81 13.41 12.28
C PHE A 237 -5.96 13.36 11.00
N ILE A 238 -6.14 14.35 10.10
CA ILE A 238 -5.34 14.50 8.87
C ILE A 238 -4.37 15.66 9.03
N ASP A 239 -3.06 15.36 9.12
CA ASP A 239 -1.99 16.33 8.95
C ASP A 239 -1.41 16.23 7.53
N ARG A 240 -1.38 17.35 6.82
CA ARG A 240 -0.82 17.45 5.46
C ARG A 240 0.59 18.05 5.45
N GLY A 241 1.21 18.22 6.64
CA GLY A 241 2.55 18.74 6.81
C GLY A 241 2.67 20.27 6.67
N ILE A 242 3.90 20.73 6.41
CA ILE A 242 4.30 22.12 6.48
C ILE A 242 4.66 22.72 5.13
N PRO A 243 4.63 24.08 4.98
CA PRO A 243 5.00 24.74 3.75
C PRO A 243 6.51 24.68 3.45
N THR A 244 6.84 24.84 2.15
CA THR A 244 8.20 25.02 1.65
C THR A 244 8.54 26.51 1.55
N GLY A 245 9.73 26.89 1.98
CA GLY A 245 10.24 28.24 1.98
C GLY A 245 10.83 28.67 0.62
N ALA A 246 11.29 29.91 0.56
CA ALA A 246 11.89 30.48 -0.65
C ALA A 246 13.26 29.85 -1.00
N ASN A 247 13.89 29.14 -0.06
CA ASN A 247 15.12 28.36 -0.28
C ASN A 247 14.85 27.02 -0.98
N GLY A 248 13.58 26.64 -1.14
CA GLY A 248 13.18 25.38 -1.78
C GLY A 248 13.02 24.19 -0.81
N GLU A 249 13.26 24.38 0.49
CA GLU A 249 13.17 23.37 1.53
C GLU A 249 11.95 23.60 2.44
N PRO A 250 11.46 22.56 3.15
CA PRO A 250 10.45 22.73 4.19
C PRO A 250 10.87 23.78 5.24
N VAL A 251 9.95 24.57 5.72
CA VAL A 251 10.21 25.60 6.74
C VAL A 251 10.30 24.95 8.12
N GLU A 252 11.48 24.51 8.51
CA GLU A 252 11.73 23.75 9.74
C GLU A 252 11.21 24.48 10.99
N THR A 253 11.26 25.81 11.05
CA THR A 253 10.71 26.60 12.18
C THR A 253 9.20 26.49 12.33
N LEU A 254 8.51 25.85 11.38
CA LEU A 254 7.08 25.55 11.41
C LEU A 254 6.81 24.04 11.67
N ALA A 255 7.83 23.27 12.03
CA ALA A 255 7.68 21.84 12.28
C ALA A 255 6.69 21.50 13.41
N ASP A 256 6.48 22.41 14.35
CA ASP A 256 5.49 22.33 15.44
C ASP A 256 4.07 22.80 15.03
N VAL A 257 3.90 23.39 13.82
CA VAL A 257 2.62 23.95 13.37
C VAL A 257 1.84 22.97 12.53
N VAL A 258 0.58 22.73 12.89
CA VAL A 258 -0.37 21.93 12.11
C VAL A 258 -1.27 22.86 11.31
N PHE A 259 -1.27 22.70 9.98
CA PHE A 259 -2.07 23.50 9.05
C PHE A 259 -3.43 22.87 8.76
N GLY A 260 -4.05 22.28 9.77
CA GLY A 260 -5.34 21.63 9.74
C GLY A 260 -6.20 22.03 10.94
N ASP A 261 -7.48 22.27 10.70
CA ASP A 261 -8.43 22.60 11.77
C ASP A 261 -8.62 21.39 12.70
N PRO A 262 -8.43 21.55 14.03
CA PRO A 262 -8.49 20.46 15.00
C PRO A 262 -9.83 19.71 15.03
N GLU A 263 -10.93 20.35 14.66
CA GLU A 263 -12.28 19.75 14.71
C GLU A 263 -12.75 19.25 13.33
N LEU A 264 -12.10 19.71 12.24
CA LEU A 264 -12.59 19.46 10.88
C LEU A 264 -11.69 18.56 10.04
N ASN A 265 -10.39 18.47 10.36
CA ASN A 265 -9.48 17.61 9.64
C ASN A 265 -9.61 16.15 10.10
N SER A 266 -10.39 15.36 9.40
CA SER A 266 -10.57 13.96 9.76
C SER A 266 -10.75 13.04 8.56
N THR A 267 -10.37 11.78 8.73
CA THR A 267 -10.75 10.68 7.83
C THR A 267 -11.41 9.57 8.61
N THR A 268 -12.47 9.02 8.03
CA THR A 268 -13.16 7.84 8.56
C THR A 268 -13.20 6.74 7.51
N LEU A 269 -13.16 5.49 7.94
CA LEU A 269 -13.39 4.30 7.14
C LEU A 269 -14.16 3.27 7.94
N THR A 270 -15.18 2.68 7.32
CA THR A 270 -15.72 1.37 7.73
C THR A 270 -15.57 0.40 6.56
N ALA A 271 -15.20 -0.84 6.86
CA ALA A 271 -15.08 -1.90 5.86
C ALA A 271 -15.63 -3.22 6.38
N ASP A 272 -16.40 -3.89 5.52
CA ASP A 272 -16.92 -5.25 5.71
C ASP A 272 -16.40 -6.11 4.56
N ILE A 273 -15.60 -7.15 4.88
CA ILE A 273 -14.95 -7.97 3.87
C ILE A 273 -15.15 -9.45 4.18
N LEU A 274 -15.82 -10.17 3.31
CA LEU A 274 -15.99 -11.62 3.36
C LEU A 274 -15.11 -12.28 2.30
N ARG A 275 -14.25 -13.20 2.72
CA ARG A 275 -13.38 -13.99 1.83
C ARG A 275 -13.64 -15.48 2.04
N ALA A 276 -13.61 -16.24 0.95
CA ALA A 276 -13.64 -17.69 0.96
C ALA A 276 -12.61 -18.23 -0.02
N SER A 277 -11.79 -19.18 0.41
CA SER A 277 -10.80 -19.86 -0.44
C SER A 277 -10.97 -21.36 -0.34
N LEU A 278 -11.18 -22.03 -1.47
CA LEU A 278 -11.25 -23.47 -1.59
C LEU A 278 -9.99 -23.98 -2.30
N THR A 279 -9.17 -24.73 -1.59
CA THR A 279 -7.99 -25.40 -2.13
C THR A 279 -8.28 -26.87 -2.31
N ARG A 280 -8.02 -27.39 -3.52
CA ARG A 280 -8.15 -28.81 -3.87
C ARG A 280 -6.85 -29.33 -4.46
N ASP A 281 -6.23 -30.29 -3.78
CA ASP A 281 -5.11 -31.06 -4.32
C ASP A 281 -5.65 -32.28 -5.08
N PHE A 282 -5.35 -32.39 -6.38
CA PHE A 282 -5.68 -33.54 -7.19
C PHE A 282 -4.59 -34.62 -7.13
N SER A 283 -3.36 -34.17 -6.86
CA SER A 283 -2.17 -34.97 -6.64
C SER A 283 -1.10 -34.09 -5.99
N ASP A 284 0.06 -34.67 -5.63
CA ASP A 284 1.22 -33.93 -5.09
C ASP A 284 1.74 -32.85 -6.04
N THR A 285 1.36 -32.91 -7.33
CA THR A 285 1.83 -31.99 -8.38
C THR A 285 0.71 -31.17 -9.03
N SER A 286 -0.54 -31.33 -8.57
CA SER A 286 -1.69 -30.67 -9.22
C SER A 286 -2.66 -30.12 -8.19
N LYS A 287 -2.87 -28.80 -8.23
CA LYS A 287 -3.67 -28.03 -7.25
C LYS A 287 -4.60 -27.05 -7.94
N LEU A 288 -5.80 -26.91 -7.42
CA LEU A 288 -6.76 -25.87 -7.79
C LEU A 288 -7.06 -25.01 -6.58
N ILE A 289 -7.01 -23.69 -6.75
CA ILE A 289 -7.40 -22.71 -5.74
C ILE A 289 -8.51 -21.84 -6.33
N PHE A 290 -9.65 -21.83 -5.68
CA PHE A 290 -10.76 -20.91 -5.99
C PHE A 290 -10.92 -19.92 -4.84
N THR A 291 -10.96 -18.63 -5.14
CA THR A 291 -11.14 -17.56 -4.15
C THR A 291 -12.33 -16.69 -4.53
N ALA A 292 -13.17 -16.36 -3.56
CA ALA A 292 -14.28 -15.42 -3.68
C ALA A 292 -14.15 -14.34 -2.61
N THR A 293 -14.24 -13.08 -3.01
CA THR A 293 -14.21 -11.92 -2.09
C THR A 293 -15.40 -11.02 -2.37
N ILE A 294 -16.10 -10.65 -1.31
CA ILE A 294 -17.15 -9.63 -1.31
C ILE A 294 -16.74 -8.57 -0.30
N SER A 295 -16.70 -7.31 -0.70
CA SER A 295 -16.33 -6.23 0.20
C SER A 295 -17.17 -4.97 -0.01
N GLU A 296 -17.44 -4.28 1.10
CA GLU A 296 -18.12 -2.99 1.15
C GLU A 296 -17.26 -2.04 1.96
N PHE A 297 -17.05 -0.83 1.41
CA PHE A 297 -16.26 0.23 2.02
C PHE A 297 -17.03 1.53 2.00
N GLU A 298 -17.13 2.17 3.16
CA GLU A 298 -17.60 3.54 3.33
C GLU A 298 -16.44 4.38 3.88
N LYS A 299 -16.09 5.45 3.17
CA LYS A 299 -14.97 6.31 3.50
C LYS A 299 -15.32 7.76 3.34
N MET A 300 -14.82 8.60 4.24
CA MET A 300 -14.83 10.05 4.11
C MET A 300 -13.47 10.60 4.55
N TYR A 301 -12.94 11.58 3.84
CA TYR A 301 -11.90 12.44 4.38
C TYR A 301 -12.19 13.90 4.08
N GLN A 302 -11.85 14.75 5.05
CA GLN A 302 -12.04 16.19 5.04
C GLN A 302 -10.81 16.84 5.60
N ASN A 303 -10.27 17.82 4.90
CA ASN A 303 -9.00 18.41 5.32
C ASN A 303 -8.82 19.85 4.85
N LEU A 304 -8.11 20.64 5.65
CA LEU A 304 -7.40 21.84 5.28
C LEU A 304 -5.91 21.52 5.17
N TYR A 305 -5.19 22.29 4.36
CA TYR A 305 -3.75 22.17 4.18
C TYR A 305 -3.13 23.47 3.68
N ALA A 306 -1.83 23.64 3.90
CA ALA A 306 -1.08 24.77 3.38
C ALA A 306 -1.00 24.72 1.84
N ALA A 307 -1.42 25.77 1.17
CA ALA A 307 -1.43 25.92 -0.28
C ALA A 307 -0.57 27.10 -0.78
N GLY A 308 -0.09 27.95 0.14
CA GLY A 308 0.84 29.04 -0.12
C GLY A 308 1.45 29.54 1.19
N TYR A 309 2.63 30.16 1.12
CA TYR A 309 3.34 30.69 2.29
C TYR A 309 4.07 31.97 1.96
N ASP A 310 3.93 33.01 2.80
CA ASP A 310 4.68 34.26 2.78
C ASP A 310 5.46 34.43 4.09
N ALA A 311 6.77 34.20 4.02
CA ALA A 311 7.67 34.34 5.16
C ALA A 311 7.82 35.79 5.66
N THR A 312 7.55 36.80 4.81
CA THR A 312 7.70 38.25 5.17
C THR A 312 6.47 38.72 5.93
N ALA A 313 5.30 38.30 5.51
CA ALA A 313 4.04 38.65 6.17
C ALA A 313 3.72 37.71 7.34
N GLU A 314 4.43 36.59 7.48
CA GLU A 314 4.12 35.50 8.40
C GLU A 314 2.70 34.93 8.18
N GLU A 315 2.35 34.74 6.90
CA GLU A 315 1.03 34.32 6.45
C GLU A 315 1.08 32.97 5.71
N VAL A 316 -0.03 32.23 5.80
CA VAL A 316 -0.27 31.01 5.05
C VAL A 316 -1.61 31.05 4.34
N ALA A 317 -1.64 30.69 3.06
CA ALA A 317 -2.89 30.42 2.36
C ALA A 317 -3.30 28.97 2.60
N LEU A 318 -4.51 28.75 3.11
CA LEU A 318 -5.11 27.42 3.26
C LEU A 318 -6.07 27.12 2.12
N ASP A 319 -6.09 25.86 1.72
CA ASP A 319 -7.03 25.23 0.79
C ASP A 319 -7.55 23.95 1.42
N GLY A 320 -8.60 23.36 0.88
CA GLY A 320 -9.11 22.11 1.43
C GLY A 320 -10.24 21.50 0.61
N TYR A 321 -10.62 20.28 1.00
CA TYR A 321 -11.74 19.58 0.37
C TYR A 321 -12.26 18.44 1.27
N ARG A 322 -13.47 17.98 0.92
CA ARG A 322 -14.11 16.80 1.49
C ARG A 322 -14.43 15.81 0.40
N ASP A 323 -14.13 14.52 0.63
CA ASP A 323 -14.22 13.46 -0.39
C ASP A 323 -14.86 12.18 0.19
N PRO A 324 -16.21 12.09 0.29
CA PRO A 324 -16.89 10.84 0.64
C PRO A 324 -16.86 9.88 -0.55
N THR A 325 -16.59 8.61 -0.27
CA THR A 325 -16.49 7.52 -1.23
C THR A 325 -17.15 6.27 -0.66
N SER A 326 -17.96 5.58 -1.47
CA SER A 326 -18.39 4.21 -1.18
C SER A 326 -17.98 3.28 -2.31
N ARG A 327 -17.59 2.04 -1.96
CA ARG A 327 -17.19 1.03 -2.92
C ARG A 327 -17.64 -0.36 -2.51
N ASN A 328 -18.20 -1.08 -3.48
CA ASN A 328 -18.52 -2.49 -3.38
C ASN A 328 -17.69 -3.26 -4.39
N ASN A 329 -17.11 -4.38 -3.98
CA ASN A 329 -16.40 -5.28 -4.89
C ASN A 329 -16.93 -6.70 -4.76
N LEU A 330 -17.00 -7.38 -5.91
CA LEU A 330 -17.19 -8.81 -6.02
C LEU A 330 -16.05 -9.36 -6.90
N ILE A 331 -15.19 -10.20 -6.33
CA ILE A 331 -14.02 -10.72 -7.01
C ILE A 331 -14.01 -12.25 -6.91
N PHE A 332 -13.89 -12.92 -8.06
CA PHE A 332 -13.66 -14.37 -8.15
C PHE A 332 -12.34 -14.63 -8.84
N SER A 333 -11.51 -15.50 -8.27
CA SER A 333 -10.24 -15.93 -8.85
C SER A 333 -10.14 -17.44 -8.84
N LEU A 334 -9.69 -18.02 -9.94
CA LEU A 334 -9.43 -19.43 -10.10
C LEU A 334 -8.00 -19.63 -10.58
N ASN A 335 -7.21 -20.42 -9.85
CA ASN A 335 -5.83 -20.71 -10.17
C ASN A 335 -5.63 -22.24 -10.19
N PHE A 336 -5.18 -22.77 -11.31
CA PHE A 336 -4.80 -24.17 -11.45
C PHE A 336 -3.29 -24.25 -11.66
N VAL A 337 -2.61 -24.98 -10.78
CA VAL A 337 -1.16 -25.21 -10.85
C VAL A 337 -0.94 -26.70 -11.12
N ASN A 338 -0.06 -27.02 -12.07
CA ASN A 338 0.29 -28.39 -12.38
C ASN A 338 1.77 -28.53 -12.73
N GLU A 339 2.45 -29.44 -12.03
CA GLU A 339 3.81 -29.83 -12.37
C GLU A 339 3.81 -31.12 -13.21
N PHE A 340 4.51 -31.09 -14.33
CA PHE A 340 4.64 -32.25 -15.21
C PHE A 340 5.99 -32.29 -15.91
N LYS A 341 6.36 -33.47 -16.43
CA LYS A 341 7.63 -33.66 -17.13
C LYS A 341 7.40 -33.99 -18.60
N THR A 342 8.18 -33.32 -19.44
CA THR A 342 8.37 -33.71 -20.84
C THR A 342 9.70 -34.44 -21.00
N ARG A 343 10.04 -34.86 -22.23
CA ARG A 343 11.35 -35.50 -22.47
C ARG A 343 12.55 -34.60 -22.16
N SER A 344 12.39 -33.29 -22.27
CA SER A 344 13.48 -32.32 -22.24
C SER A 344 13.40 -31.34 -21.06
N ALA A 345 12.31 -31.34 -20.29
CA ALA A 345 12.12 -30.35 -19.24
C ALA A 345 11.08 -30.79 -18.20
N THR A 346 11.17 -30.17 -17.03
CA THR A 346 10.09 -30.15 -16.03
C THR A 346 9.37 -28.82 -16.12
N HIS A 347 8.05 -28.82 -16.08
CA HIS A 347 7.18 -27.67 -16.23
C HIS A 347 6.42 -27.42 -14.94
N THR A 348 6.31 -26.17 -14.50
CA THR A 348 5.37 -25.71 -13.48
C THR A 348 4.41 -24.74 -14.17
N LEU A 349 3.24 -25.26 -14.55
CA LEU A 349 2.22 -24.53 -15.29
C LEU A 349 1.20 -23.93 -14.34
N LEU A 350 0.96 -22.63 -14.46
CA LEU A 350 -0.15 -21.89 -13.84
C LEU A 350 -1.13 -21.49 -14.95
N VAL A 351 -2.40 -21.83 -14.77
CA VAL A 351 -3.51 -21.33 -15.60
C VAL A 351 -4.53 -20.70 -14.66
N GLY A 352 -4.96 -19.48 -14.94
CA GLY A 352 -5.90 -18.79 -14.08
C GLY A 352 -6.94 -17.99 -14.83
N ALA A 353 -8.02 -17.67 -14.12
CA ALA A 353 -9.09 -16.78 -14.55
C ALA A 353 -9.52 -15.90 -13.38
N GLU A 354 -9.93 -14.66 -13.67
CA GLU A 354 -10.40 -13.70 -12.68
C GLU A 354 -11.60 -12.94 -13.22
N ILE A 355 -12.58 -12.68 -12.36
CA ILE A 355 -13.70 -11.81 -12.64
C ILE A 355 -13.75 -10.78 -11.51
N VAL A 356 -13.79 -9.51 -11.88
CA VAL A 356 -13.91 -8.37 -10.97
C VAL A 356 -15.13 -7.58 -11.36
N ASP A 357 -15.97 -7.27 -10.39
CA ASP A 357 -17.13 -6.36 -10.53
C ASP A 357 -17.05 -5.35 -9.38
N THR A 358 -16.94 -4.07 -9.71
CA THR A 358 -16.77 -2.96 -8.77
C THR A 358 -17.75 -1.84 -9.04
N ASP A 359 -18.59 -1.55 -8.05
CA ASP A 359 -19.40 -0.33 -7.98
C ASP A 359 -18.66 0.70 -7.10
N ASN A 360 -18.45 1.92 -7.62
CA ASN A 360 -17.81 3.00 -6.85
C ASN A 360 -18.58 4.30 -6.99
N ALA A 361 -18.91 4.94 -5.87
CA ALA A 361 -19.46 6.29 -5.84
C ALA A 361 -18.48 7.24 -5.16
N ASN A 362 -18.18 8.36 -5.80
CA ASN A 362 -17.29 9.38 -5.27
C ASN A 362 -17.88 10.77 -5.41
N HIS A 363 -17.79 11.56 -4.34
CA HIS A 363 -18.14 12.96 -4.34
C HIS A 363 -16.93 13.77 -3.88
N ARG A 364 -16.73 14.97 -4.44
CA ARG A 364 -15.76 15.94 -3.95
C ARG A 364 -16.43 17.28 -3.76
N PHE A 365 -16.24 17.85 -2.58
CA PHE A 365 -16.61 19.23 -2.25
C PHE A 365 -15.31 20.00 -2.01
N ASN A 366 -15.14 21.13 -2.69
CA ASN A 366 -14.05 22.06 -2.33
C ASN A 366 -14.41 22.78 -1.04
N THR A 367 -13.42 23.16 -0.27
CA THR A 367 -13.60 24.05 0.87
C THR A 367 -14.08 25.40 0.39
N TYR A 368 -14.90 26.02 1.21
CA TYR A 368 -15.46 27.33 0.97
C TYR A 368 -15.25 28.20 2.20
N PHE A 369 -14.52 29.29 2.01
CA PHE A 369 -14.28 30.26 3.06
C PHE A 369 -15.23 31.44 2.91
N THR A 370 -16.02 31.73 3.94
CA THR A 370 -16.95 32.87 3.93
C THR A 370 -16.47 33.91 4.94
N ASN A 371 -16.21 35.13 4.47
CA ASN A 371 -16.03 36.25 5.36
C ASN A 371 -17.38 36.81 5.82
N ALA A 372 -17.66 36.75 7.11
CA ALA A 372 -18.89 37.30 7.69
C ALA A 372 -18.89 38.82 7.54
N GLY A 373 -19.58 39.31 6.50
CA GLY A 373 -19.74 40.75 6.24
C GLY A 373 -18.97 41.32 5.05
N ALA A 374 -18.12 40.57 4.41
CA ALA A 374 -17.48 41.00 3.17
C ALA A 374 -18.48 41.01 2.01
N ALA A 375 -18.52 42.08 1.23
CA ALA A 375 -19.19 42.08 -0.05
C ALA A 375 -18.50 41.11 -0.99
N PRO A 376 -19.26 40.37 -1.84
CA PRO A 376 -18.66 39.46 -2.81
C PRO A 376 -17.59 40.19 -3.64
N LEU A 377 -16.33 39.72 -3.60
CA LEU A 377 -15.32 40.22 -4.52
C LEU A 377 -15.71 39.80 -5.93
N ALA A 378 -16.02 40.78 -6.75
CA ALA A 378 -16.20 40.60 -8.17
C ALA A 378 -14.82 40.37 -8.78
N ASN A 379 -14.56 39.16 -9.25
CA ASN A 379 -13.43 38.75 -10.06
C ASN A 379 -12.05 38.84 -9.37
N ASP A 380 -11.52 37.71 -8.95
CA ASP A 380 -10.08 37.55 -8.74
C ASP A 380 -9.36 37.83 -10.07
N THR A 381 -8.66 39.00 -10.11
CA THR A 381 -7.85 39.42 -11.28
C THR A 381 -6.43 38.82 -11.23
N SER A 382 -6.10 37.97 -10.28
CA SER A 382 -4.76 37.36 -10.13
C SER A 382 -4.40 36.40 -11.25
N GLY A 383 -5.35 36.06 -12.13
CA GLY A 383 -5.12 35.25 -13.34
C GLY A 383 -4.98 33.75 -13.09
N ILE A 384 -5.04 33.29 -11.83
CA ILE A 384 -4.93 31.87 -11.49
C ILE A 384 -6.26 31.14 -11.71
N TYR A 385 -7.39 31.88 -11.70
CA TYR A 385 -8.74 31.32 -11.84
C TYR A 385 -9.57 31.95 -12.96
N SER A 386 -8.95 32.38 -14.06
CA SER A 386 -9.66 32.94 -15.21
C SER A 386 -10.53 31.88 -15.89
N GLY A 387 -11.80 31.82 -15.55
CA GLY A 387 -12.78 30.92 -16.20
C GLY A 387 -13.96 30.49 -15.35
N MET A 388 -13.96 30.72 -14.04
CA MET A 388 -15.10 30.43 -13.19
C MET A 388 -16.01 31.65 -13.07
N SER A 389 -17.14 31.59 -13.77
CA SER A 389 -18.18 32.59 -13.64
C SER A 389 -18.87 32.49 -12.29
N GLN A 390 -18.76 33.56 -11.54
CA GLN A 390 -19.73 33.97 -10.56
C GLN A 390 -20.10 32.97 -9.47
N LEU A 391 -19.23 32.82 -8.47
CA LEU A 391 -19.74 32.75 -7.10
C LEU A 391 -18.63 33.30 -6.21
N THR A 392 -18.95 34.18 -5.34
CA THR A 392 -18.32 34.72 -4.15
C THR A 392 -17.78 33.65 -3.20
N LYS A 393 -16.94 32.78 -3.72
CA LYS A 393 -16.43 31.60 -3.05
C LYS A 393 -14.93 31.61 -3.14
N TYR A 394 -14.30 31.78 -2.01
CA TYR A 394 -12.86 31.64 -1.91
C TYR A 394 -12.54 30.16 -1.74
N ASP A 395 -11.88 29.56 -2.71
CA ASP A 395 -11.33 28.21 -2.57
C ASP A 395 -10.11 28.22 -1.63
N ARG A 396 -9.54 29.42 -1.37
CA ARG A 396 -8.42 29.64 -0.47
C ARG A 396 -8.65 30.89 0.36
N GLU A 397 -8.13 30.88 1.58
CA GLU A 397 -8.11 32.04 2.48
C GLU A 397 -6.75 32.13 3.14
N THR A 398 -6.34 33.35 3.49
CA THR A 398 -5.05 33.63 4.11
C THR A 398 -5.21 33.84 5.61
N PHE A 399 -4.29 33.25 6.37
CA PHE A 399 -4.29 33.25 7.83
C PHE A 399 -2.91 33.67 8.35
N LEU A 400 -2.87 34.29 9.51
CA LEU A 400 -1.61 34.52 10.24
C LEU A 400 -1.09 33.19 10.81
N ILE A 401 0.20 32.94 10.69
CA ILE A 401 0.86 31.76 11.28
C ILE A 401 0.65 31.70 12.79
N SER A 402 0.64 32.86 13.46
CA SER A 402 0.38 32.92 14.90
C SER A 402 -1.02 32.47 15.30
N ASP A 403 -2.01 32.72 14.45
CA ASP A 403 -3.39 32.27 14.68
C ASP A 403 -3.53 30.76 14.44
N ILE A 404 -2.95 30.25 13.35
CA ILE A 404 -2.90 28.81 13.08
C ILE A 404 -2.21 28.06 14.23
N ARG A 405 -1.05 28.55 14.72
CA ARG A 405 -0.32 27.98 15.87
C ARG A 405 -1.17 27.94 17.15
N ALA A 406 -2.09 28.90 17.28
CA ALA A 406 -3.05 28.96 18.39
C ALA A 406 -4.34 28.14 18.15
N GLY A 407 -4.46 27.41 17.03
CA GLY A 407 -5.66 26.66 16.65
C GLY A 407 -6.84 27.54 16.22
N VAL A 408 -6.57 28.73 15.71
CA VAL A 408 -7.60 29.71 15.33
C VAL A 408 -7.76 29.73 13.81
N PHE A 409 -8.87 29.20 13.32
CA PHE A 409 -9.24 29.08 11.89
C PHE A 409 -10.49 29.88 11.53
N ASN A 410 -10.99 30.75 12.42
CA ASN A 410 -12.25 31.48 12.23
C ASN A 410 -12.07 32.98 11.95
N LYS A 411 -10.85 33.41 11.64
CA LYS A 411 -10.53 34.75 11.17
C LYS A 411 -9.37 34.74 10.17
N ASP A 412 -9.41 35.63 9.18
CA ASP A 412 -8.36 35.85 8.20
C ASP A 412 -7.17 36.64 8.75
N GLU A 413 -6.15 36.93 7.91
CA GLU A 413 -4.96 37.69 8.24
C GLU A 413 -5.28 39.15 8.64
N ALA A 414 -6.39 39.68 8.17
CA ALA A 414 -6.89 41.01 8.53
C ALA A 414 -7.75 41.02 9.80
N GLY A 415 -8.01 39.87 10.39
CA GLY A 415 -8.86 39.67 11.57
C GLY A 415 -10.36 39.66 11.28
N ALA A 416 -10.78 39.56 10.00
CA ALA A 416 -12.17 39.42 9.66
C ALA A 416 -12.64 37.96 9.90
N ALA A 417 -13.90 37.80 10.33
CA ALA A 417 -14.44 36.48 10.64
C ALA A 417 -14.56 35.62 9.38
N VAL A 418 -14.06 34.41 9.47
CA VAL A 418 -14.14 33.37 8.42
C VAL A 418 -14.97 32.21 8.93
N ALA A 419 -15.86 31.68 8.09
CA ALA A 419 -16.53 30.40 8.32
C ALA A 419 -16.13 29.41 7.24
N LEU A 420 -15.94 28.15 7.64
CA LEU A 420 -15.56 27.02 6.77
C LEU A 420 -16.80 26.23 6.36
N ASP A 421 -16.92 25.92 5.08
CA ASP A 421 -17.98 25.07 4.55
C ASP A 421 -17.41 24.04 3.57
N PHE A 422 -17.56 22.77 3.89
CA PHE A 422 -17.14 21.63 3.10
C PHE A 422 -18.26 20.93 2.35
N THR A 423 -19.45 21.53 2.29
CA THR A 423 -20.65 20.85 1.77
C THR A 423 -21.34 21.58 0.63
N SER A 424 -21.16 22.89 0.52
CA SER A 424 -21.90 23.71 -0.47
C SER A 424 -21.23 23.73 -1.85
N SER A 425 -19.89 23.52 -1.94
CA SER A 425 -19.14 23.63 -3.19
C SER A 425 -18.86 22.25 -3.80
N LEU A 426 -19.88 21.58 -4.34
CA LEU A 426 -19.72 20.31 -5.01
C LEU A 426 -18.78 20.49 -6.23
N SER A 427 -17.59 19.90 -6.19
CA SER A 427 -16.60 19.90 -7.28
C SER A 427 -16.81 18.78 -8.29
N SER A 428 -17.02 17.55 -7.80
CA SER A 428 -17.33 16.40 -8.65
C SER A 428 -18.30 15.45 -7.96
N LYS A 429 -19.07 14.70 -8.75
CA LYS A 429 -19.92 13.61 -8.27
C LYS A 429 -20.00 12.57 -9.36
N THR A 430 -19.53 11.36 -9.08
CA THR A 430 -19.48 10.26 -10.03
C THR A 430 -20.03 8.98 -9.45
N ALA A 431 -20.64 8.15 -10.31
CA ALA A 431 -20.89 6.75 -10.06
C ALA A 431 -20.21 5.95 -11.16
N THR A 432 -19.44 4.94 -10.78
CA THR A 432 -18.63 4.14 -11.70
C THR A 432 -18.95 2.67 -11.51
N GLU A 433 -19.17 2.00 -12.63
CA GLU A 433 -19.20 0.54 -12.74
C GLU A 433 -17.93 0.10 -13.47
N TYR A 434 -17.19 -0.86 -12.91
CA TYR A 434 -15.96 -1.40 -13.46
C TYR A 434 -16.00 -2.92 -13.45
N GLU A 435 -15.95 -3.51 -14.64
CA GLU A 435 -16.00 -4.95 -14.84
C GLU A 435 -14.72 -5.41 -15.55
N VAL A 436 -14.15 -6.53 -15.09
CA VAL A 436 -13.01 -7.18 -15.73
C VAL A 436 -13.22 -8.67 -15.81
N THR A 437 -12.95 -9.24 -16.97
CA THR A 437 -12.78 -10.67 -17.17
C THR A 437 -11.37 -10.95 -17.65
N SER A 438 -10.66 -11.80 -16.94
CA SER A 438 -9.25 -12.08 -17.21
C SER A 438 -8.98 -13.55 -17.35
N ILE A 439 -8.05 -13.90 -18.24
CA ILE A 439 -7.43 -15.21 -18.33
C ILE A 439 -5.91 -15.05 -18.37
N PHE A 440 -5.18 -15.93 -17.71
CA PHE A 440 -3.72 -15.89 -17.73
C PHE A 440 -3.12 -17.28 -17.70
N ILE A 441 -1.91 -17.37 -18.26
CA ILE A 441 -1.11 -18.58 -18.29
C ILE A 441 0.35 -18.23 -18.05
N GLN A 442 1.03 -19.04 -17.26
CA GLN A 442 2.47 -18.93 -17.02
C GLN A 442 3.04 -20.34 -16.96
N ASP A 443 4.16 -20.57 -17.63
CA ASP A 443 4.91 -21.81 -17.53
C ASP A 443 6.35 -21.53 -17.12
N GLN A 444 6.80 -22.15 -16.05
CA GLN A 444 8.19 -22.20 -15.70
C GLN A 444 8.78 -23.52 -16.18
N ILE A 445 9.69 -23.42 -17.14
CA ILE A 445 10.29 -24.55 -17.85
C ILE A 445 11.71 -24.75 -17.30
N ASN A 446 11.93 -25.85 -16.60
CA ASN A 446 13.24 -26.22 -16.08
C ASN A 446 13.90 -27.19 -17.08
N PHE A 447 14.80 -26.68 -17.93
CA PHE A 447 15.56 -27.47 -18.90
C PHE A 447 16.64 -28.32 -18.21
N SER A 448 17.22 -27.78 -17.14
CA SER A 448 18.18 -28.44 -16.26
C SER A 448 18.14 -27.75 -14.88
N ASP A 449 18.91 -28.24 -13.93
CA ASP A 449 19.10 -27.57 -12.64
C ASP A 449 19.71 -26.17 -12.80
N SER A 450 20.50 -25.96 -13.89
CA SER A 450 21.20 -24.71 -14.16
C SER A 450 20.45 -23.74 -15.07
N LEU A 451 19.47 -24.18 -15.87
CA LEU A 451 18.82 -23.33 -16.87
C LEU A 451 17.30 -23.47 -16.79
N LYS A 452 16.66 -22.33 -16.57
CA LYS A 452 15.19 -22.24 -16.47
C LYS A 452 14.69 -21.06 -17.30
N LEU A 453 13.48 -21.19 -17.84
CA LEU A 453 12.76 -20.16 -18.58
C LEU A 453 11.38 -19.98 -17.95
N LEU A 454 10.99 -18.77 -17.63
CA LEU A 454 9.63 -18.41 -17.30
C LEU A 454 9.02 -17.66 -18.48
N ILE A 455 7.84 -18.04 -18.90
CA ILE A 455 7.09 -17.36 -19.95
C ILE A 455 5.60 -17.34 -19.59
N GLY A 456 4.93 -16.24 -19.82
CA GLY A 456 3.52 -16.13 -19.55
C GLY A 456 2.90 -14.89 -20.16
N GLY A 457 1.59 -14.82 -20.08
CA GLY A 457 0.81 -13.68 -20.49
C GLY A 457 -0.56 -13.70 -19.86
N ARG A 458 -1.11 -12.51 -19.68
CA ARG A 458 -2.47 -12.27 -19.20
C ARG A 458 -3.22 -11.44 -20.24
N TYR A 459 -4.45 -11.83 -20.47
CA TYR A 459 -5.40 -11.08 -21.26
C TYR A 459 -6.53 -10.59 -20.37
N ASP A 460 -6.79 -9.30 -20.40
CA ASP A 460 -7.84 -8.64 -19.67
C ASP A 460 -8.81 -7.98 -20.65
N ASP A 461 -10.08 -8.35 -20.59
CA ASP A 461 -11.19 -7.63 -21.19
C ASP A 461 -11.85 -6.82 -20.07
N TYR A 462 -11.76 -5.49 -20.15
CA TYR A 462 -12.36 -4.64 -19.15
C TYR A 462 -13.28 -3.58 -19.74
N GLU A 463 -14.33 -3.31 -19.01
CA GLU A 463 -15.24 -2.19 -19.26
C GLU A 463 -15.30 -1.29 -18.02
N ILE A 464 -15.17 0.00 -18.24
CA ILE A 464 -15.38 1.00 -17.20
C ILE A 464 -16.39 2.03 -17.67
N SER A 465 -17.43 2.26 -16.86
CA SER A 465 -18.48 3.24 -17.13
C SER A 465 -18.54 4.25 -16.00
N VAL A 466 -18.20 5.51 -16.29
CA VAL A 466 -18.27 6.62 -15.33
C VAL A 466 -19.44 7.51 -15.65
N ASN A 467 -20.41 7.57 -14.77
CA ASN A 467 -21.54 8.49 -14.84
C ASN A 467 -21.21 9.78 -14.09
N ASP A 468 -21.08 10.90 -14.81
CA ASP A 468 -20.88 12.23 -14.20
C ASP A 468 -22.24 12.79 -13.75
N LEU A 469 -22.52 12.60 -12.48
CA LEU A 469 -23.79 13.02 -11.83
C LEU A 469 -23.83 14.53 -11.54
N LYS A 470 -22.72 15.26 -11.70
CA LYS A 470 -22.68 16.72 -11.56
C LYS A 470 -22.97 17.43 -12.86
N ALA A 471 -22.51 16.89 -13.99
CA ALA A 471 -22.69 17.51 -15.30
C ALA A 471 -24.18 17.54 -15.72
N SER A 472 -24.55 18.58 -16.45
CA SER A 472 -25.91 18.71 -17.02
C SER A 472 -26.19 17.55 -17.99
N GLY A 473 -27.32 16.86 -17.80
CA GLY A 473 -27.68 15.69 -18.59
C GLY A 473 -27.03 14.39 -18.12
N THR A 474 -26.25 14.41 -17.02
CA THR A 474 -25.61 13.24 -16.40
C THR A 474 -24.98 12.28 -17.43
N PRO A 475 -23.96 12.77 -18.21
CA PRO A 475 -23.35 11.95 -19.24
C PRO A 475 -22.67 10.73 -18.65
N VAL A 476 -22.73 9.60 -19.37
CA VAL A 476 -21.99 8.38 -19.05
C VAL A 476 -20.84 8.26 -20.05
N TYR A 477 -19.66 8.08 -19.53
CA TYR A 477 -18.44 7.82 -20.32
C TYR A 477 -18.06 6.36 -20.14
N THR A 478 -18.04 5.61 -21.24
CA THR A 478 -17.68 4.19 -21.23
C THR A 478 -16.42 3.97 -22.04
N LYS A 479 -15.52 3.14 -21.52
CA LYS A 479 -14.33 2.65 -22.20
C LYS A 479 -14.24 1.14 -22.04
N THR A 480 -14.12 0.45 -23.17
CA THR A 480 -13.84 -0.98 -23.23
C THR A 480 -12.47 -1.14 -23.88
N GLU A 481 -11.60 -1.93 -23.29
CA GLU A 481 -10.27 -2.24 -23.82
C GLU A 481 -9.90 -3.70 -23.56
N ASP A 482 -9.26 -4.26 -24.58
CA ASP A 482 -8.62 -5.58 -24.56
C ASP A 482 -7.13 -5.37 -24.37
N LEU A 483 -6.57 -5.85 -23.28
CA LEU A 483 -5.16 -5.64 -22.94
C LEU A 483 -4.43 -6.97 -22.74
N PHE A 484 -3.19 -7.00 -23.20
CA PHE A 484 -2.34 -8.17 -23.05
C PHE A 484 -1.04 -7.80 -22.37
N SER A 485 -0.78 -8.41 -21.22
CA SER A 485 0.42 -8.19 -20.40
C SER A 485 1.34 -9.41 -20.48
N PRO A 486 2.42 -9.36 -21.27
CA PRO A 486 3.41 -10.42 -21.35
C PRO A 486 4.38 -10.39 -20.17
N ARG A 487 4.95 -11.56 -19.87
CA ARG A 487 6.05 -11.73 -18.93
C ARG A 487 6.99 -12.82 -19.42
N ALA A 488 8.29 -12.54 -19.34
CA ALA A 488 9.32 -13.50 -19.67
C ALA A 488 10.51 -13.38 -18.72
N GLY A 489 11.20 -14.48 -18.45
CA GLY A 489 12.39 -14.48 -17.63
C GLY A 489 13.30 -15.66 -17.90
N LEU A 490 14.59 -15.41 -18.00
CA LEU A 490 15.63 -16.44 -18.15
C LEU A 490 16.41 -16.49 -16.84
N ILE A 491 16.61 -17.70 -16.30
CA ILE A 491 17.32 -17.92 -15.05
C ILE A 491 18.46 -18.89 -15.31
N PHE A 492 19.67 -18.47 -14.95
CA PHE A 492 20.86 -19.29 -14.97
C PHE A 492 21.40 -19.49 -13.55
N LYS A 493 21.53 -20.76 -13.15
CA LYS A 493 22.09 -21.16 -11.84
C LYS A 493 23.48 -21.77 -12.04
N PRO A 494 24.54 -20.99 -11.85
CA PRO A 494 25.90 -21.54 -11.91
C PRO A 494 26.19 -22.49 -10.72
N GLN A 495 25.46 -22.31 -9.59
CA GLN A 495 25.51 -23.15 -8.39
C GLN A 495 24.10 -23.28 -7.82
N GLU A 496 23.84 -24.27 -6.97
CA GLU A 496 22.52 -24.51 -6.37
C GLU A 496 22.04 -23.30 -5.52
N ASN A 497 22.96 -22.65 -4.82
CA ASN A 497 22.72 -21.52 -3.95
C ASN A 497 22.82 -20.15 -4.68
N MET A 498 22.95 -20.12 -6.00
CA MET A 498 23.11 -18.88 -6.76
C MET A 498 22.26 -18.90 -8.02
N SER A 499 21.56 -17.83 -8.30
CA SER A 499 20.89 -17.60 -9.58
C SER A 499 21.19 -16.21 -10.13
N VAL A 500 21.35 -16.11 -11.44
CA VAL A 500 21.38 -14.88 -12.22
C VAL A 500 20.19 -14.93 -13.16
N TYR A 501 19.44 -13.81 -13.25
CA TYR A 501 18.26 -13.77 -14.09
C TYR A 501 18.20 -12.51 -14.95
N LEU A 502 17.46 -12.61 -16.05
CA LEU A 502 17.01 -11.52 -16.88
C LEU A 502 15.50 -11.63 -16.97
N SER A 503 14.77 -10.54 -16.77
CA SER A 503 13.33 -10.51 -16.91
C SER A 503 12.80 -9.33 -17.70
N TYR A 504 11.66 -9.53 -18.32
CA TYR A 504 10.82 -8.53 -18.97
C TYR A 504 9.39 -8.70 -18.46
N SER A 505 8.77 -7.60 -18.13
CA SER A 505 7.35 -7.55 -17.74
C SER A 505 6.72 -6.25 -18.18
N ASP A 506 5.43 -6.30 -18.46
CA ASP A 506 4.60 -5.19 -18.88
C ASP A 506 3.32 -5.14 -18.05
N THR A 507 2.78 -3.93 -17.87
CA THR A 507 1.52 -3.67 -17.17
C THR A 507 0.84 -2.44 -17.74
N PHE A 508 -0.43 -2.26 -17.39
CA PHE A 508 -1.23 -1.12 -17.82
C PHE A 508 -2.02 -0.50 -16.66
N SER A 509 -2.41 0.77 -16.80
CA SER A 509 -3.27 1.48 -15.87
C SER A 509 -4.39 2.24 -16.61
N PRO A 510 -5.68 1.89 -16.35
CA PRO A 510 -6.82 2.56 -17.00
C PRO A 510 -6.90 4.05 -16.70
N LYS A 511 -7.42 4.84 -17.65
CA LYS A 511 -7.55 6.31 -17.55
C LYS A 511 -8.65 6.83 -16.63
N ALA A 512 -9.29 6.01 -15.84
CA ALA A 512 -10.22 6.45 -14.80
C ALA A 512 -9.53 6.85 -13.49
N GLY A 513 -8.21 6.70 -13.42
CA GLY A 513 -7.40 6.86 -12.21
C GLY A 513 -7.57 5.70 -11.23
N GLU A 514 -6.70 5.61 -10.24
CA GLU A 514 -6.65 4.53 -9.26
C GLU A 514 -7.95 4.36 -8.44
N GLN A 515 -8.75 5.43 -8.33
CA GLN A 515 -9.99 5.44 -7.54
C GLN A 515 -11.26 5.57 -8.39
N TYR A 516 -11.17 5.40 -9.71
CA TYR A 516 -12.31 5.47 -10.65
C TYR A 516 -13.16 6.74 -10.53
N LYS A 517 -12.51 7.88 -10.24
CA LYS A 517 -13.21 9.13 -9.97
C LYS A 517 -13.64 9.88 -11.22
N LYS A 518 -12.93 9.72 -12.32
CA LYS A 518 -13.14 10.52 -13.52
C LYS A 518 -12.48 9.86 -14.74
N MET A 519 -13.20 9.80 -15.85
CA MET A 519 -12.60 9.46 -17.14
C MET A 519 -11.85 10.66 -17.72
N THR A 520 -10.66 10.41 -18.23
CA THR A 520 -9.89 11.42 -18.97
C THR A 520 -10.30 11.35 -20.45
N ASN A 521 -11.02 12.37 -20.89
CA ASN A 521 -11.45 12.50 -22.29
C ASN A 521 -10.48 13.40 -23.05
N ASP A 522 -10.21 13.04 -24.31
CA ASP A 522 -9.65 13.97 -25.28
C ASP A 522 -10.79 14.73 -25.97
N SER A 523 -10.94 16.00 -25.62
CA SER A 523 -11.98 16.85 -26.22
C SER A 523 -11.77 17.12 -27.72
N THR A 524 -10.54 16.93 -28.22
CA THR A 524 -10.19 17.10 -29.63
C THR A 524 -10.43 15.84 -30.46
N LEU A 525 -10.24 14.67 -29.83
CA LEU A 525 -10.48 13.36 -30.43
C LEU A 525 -11.92 12.86 -30.19
N GLY A 526 -12.65 13.45 -29.24
CA GLY A 526 -14.00 13.04 -28.86
C GLY A 526 -14.08 11.63 -28.27
N SER A 527 -12.96 11.11 -27.78
CA SER A 527 -12.82 9.77 -27.22
C SER A 527 -12.12 9.78 -25.87
N VAL A 528 -12.34 8.74 -25.08
CA VAL A 528 -11.59 8.47 -23.86
C VAL A 528 -10.19 7.96 -24.23
N LEU A 529 -9.17 8.41 -23.51
CA LEU A 529 -7.79 8.00 -23.74
C LEU A 529 -7.58 6.52 -23.40
N ASP A 530 -6.66 5.88 -24.11
CA ASP A 530 -6.22 4.52 -23.84
C ASP A 530 -5.44 4.43 -22.51
N ALA A 531 -5.33 3.23 -21.94
CA ALA A 531 -4.59 2.96 -20.72
C ALA A 531 -3.12 3.42 -20.85
N ASP A 532 -2.52 3.79 -19.72
CA ASP A 532 -1.06 3.97 -19.63
C ASP A 532 -0.38 2.61 -19.58
N GLU A 533 0.78 2.49 -20.25
CA GLU A 533 1.60 1.29 -20.26
C GLU A 533 2.92 1.51 -19.49
N VAL A 534 3.39 0.48 -18.83
CA VAL A 534 4.69 0.46 -18.14
C VAL A 534 5.41 -0.83 -18.45
N GLU A 535 6.59 -0.69 -19.06
CA GLU A 535 7.51 -1.79 -19.34
C GLU A 535 8.66 -1.78 -18.34
N ASN A 536 9.17 -2.96 -17.98
CA ASN A 536 10.34 -3.10 -17.13
C ASN A 536 11.25 -4.22 -17.62
N MET A 537 12.53 -3.91 -17.72
CA MET A 537 13.62 -4.88 -17.90
C MET A 537 14.45 -4.92 -16.64
N GLU A 538 14.77 -6.11 -16.18
CA GLU A 538 15.55 -6.30 -14.96
C GLU A 538 16.59 -7.41 -15.15
N ILE A 539 17.82 -7.17 -14.71
CA ILE A 539 18.86 -8.17 -14.52
C ILE A 539 19.20 -8.26 -13.03
N GLY A 540 19.23 -9.45 -12.48
CA GLY A 540 19.49 -9.61 -11.06
C GLY A 540 20.24 -10.87 -10.71
N ILE A 541 20.72 -10.89 -9.48
CA ILE A 541 21.43 -12.01 -8.86
C ILE A 541 20.83 -12.29 -7.48
N LYS A 542 20.69 -13.56 -7.14
CA LYS A 542 20.28 -14.05 -5.82
C LYS A 542 21.28 -15.08 -5.34
N VAL A 543 21.76 -14.93 -4.13
CA VAL A 543 22.75 -15.84 -3.55
C VAL A 543 22.36 -16.16 -2.10
N ALA A 544 22.20 -17.43 -1.78
CA ALA A 544 22.18 -17.91 -0.40
C ALA A 544 23.63 -18.01 0.08
N LEU A 545 24.02 -17.12 0.98
CA LEU A 545 25.38 -17.04 1.53
C LEU A 545 25.59 -18.07 2.63
N LEU A 546 24.59 -18.24 3.49
CA LEU A 546 24.48 -19.24 4.56
C LEU A 546 23.10 -19.91 4.46
N ASP A 547 22.84 -20.90 5.31
CA ASP A 547 21.53 -21.58 5.32
C ASP A 547 20.36 -20.61 5.52
N ASP A 548 20.56 -19.58 6.35
CA ASP A 548 19.53 -18.58 6.68
C ASP A 548 19.92 -17.14 6.30
N LEU A 549 20.99 -16.92 5.52
CA LEU A 549 21.45 -15.59 5.07
C LEU A 549 21.50 -15.54 3.55
N PHE A 550 20.91 -14.50 2.97
CA PHE A 550 20.95 -14.30 1.54
C PHE A 550 21.28 -12.86 1.15
N ILE A 551 21.76 -12.69 -0.07
CA ILE A 551 21.90 -11.39 -0.75
C ILE A 551 21.17 -11.44 -2.09
N THR A 552 20.46 -10.38 -2.42
CA THR A 552 19.90 -10.13 -3.74
C THR A 552 20.37 -8.79 -4.26
N ALA A 553 20.62 -8.68 -5.55
CA ALA A 553 20.90 -7.41 -6.21
C ALA A 553 20.25 -7.41 -7.58
N ALA A 554 19.72 -6.26 -7.99
CA ALA A 554 19.10 -6.08 -9.29
C ALA A 554 19.44 -4.69 -9.86
N TYR A 555 19.60 -4.63 -11.18
CA TYR A 555 19.53 -3.42 -11.97
C TYR A 555 18.28 -3.48 -12.84
N PHE A 556 17.54 -2.39 -12.89
CA PHE A 556 16.33 -2.29 -13.67
C PHE A 556 16.30 -1.04 -14.55
N HIS A 557 15.54 -1.14 -15.64
CA HIS A 557 15.15 -0.05 -16.50
C HIS A 557 13.63 -0.12 -16.66
N ALA A 558 12.94 0.94 -16.25
CA ALA A 558 11.47 1.05 -16.33
C ALA A 558 11.08 2.23 -17.23
N GLU A 559 10.26 1.96 -18.24
CA GLU A 559 9.71 2.98 -19.13
C GLU A 559 8.18 3.00 -18.97
N SER A 560 7.62 4.19 -18.74
CA SER A 560 6.18 4.41 -18.66
C SER A 560 5.73 5.37 -19.74
N THR A 561 4.83 4.91 -20.58
CA THR A 561 4.17 5.72 -21.60
C THR A 561 2.83 6.21 -21.08
N GLN A 562 2.71 7.53 -20.90
CA GLN A 562 1.52 8.17 -20.38
C GLN A 562 0.97 9.22 -21.34
N MET A 563 -0.33 9.19 -21.58
CA MET A 563 -1.03 10.29 -22.25
C MET A 563 -1.41 11.35 -21.20
N LYS A 564 -0.86 12.55 -21.31
CA LYS A 564 -1.17 13.69 -20.43
C LYS A 564 -1.73 14.86 -21.20
N SER A 565 -2.70 15.57 -20.58
CA SER A 565 -3.12 16.86 -21.10
C SER A 565 -2.03 17.89 -20.85
N ARG A 566 -1.74 18.72 -21.85
CA ARG A 566 -0.85 19.86 -21.75
C ARG A 566 -1.61 21.12 -22.09
N THR A 567 -1.69 22.05 -21.17
CA THR A 567 -2.25 23.38 -21.43
C THR A 567 -1.28 24.18 -22.30
N VAL A 568 -1.69 24.47 -23.54
CA VAL A 568 -0.94 25.33 -24.45
C VAL A 568 -1.69 26.65 -24.57
N ASN A 569 -1.05 27.75 -24.22
CA ASN A 569 -1.57 29.12 -24.33
C ASN A 569 -2.88 29.40 -23.58
N SER A 570 -3.09 28.81 -22.41
CA SER A 570 -4.23 29.07 -21.51
C SER A 570 -5.63 28.77 -22.05
N VAL A 571 -5.76 28.19 -23.24
CA VAL A 571 -7.06 27.99 -23.90
C VAL A 571 -7.27 26.61 -24.50
N ASP A 572 -6.20 25.91 -24.90
CA ASP A 572 -6.32 24.59 -25.53
C ASP A 572 -5.59 23.51 -24.70
N GLU A 573 -6.33 22.52 -24.20
CA GLU A 573 -5.75 21.28 -23.73
C GLU A 573 -5.28 20.45 -24.93
N GLN A 574 -3.97 20.30 -25.09
CA GLN A 574 -3.40 19.37 -26.05
C GLN A 574 -2.90 18.14 -25.30
N TYR A 575 -3.24 16.98 -25.81
CA TYR A 575 -2.75 15.71 -25.27
C TYR A 575 -1.44 15.35 -25.96
N GLY A 576 -0.46 14.95 -25.18
CA GLY A 576 0.83 14.51 -25.68
C GLY A 576 1.29 13.26 -24.92
N MET A 577 1.99 12.38 -25.61
CA MET A 577 2.67 11.26 -24.94
C MET A 577 3.83 11.81 -24.11
N VAL A 578 3.89 11.37 -22.85
CA VAL A 578 5.00 11.66 -21.93
C VAL A 578 5.59 10.33 -21.53
N ASN A 579 6.82 10.08 -21.94
CA ASN A 579 7.56 8.93 -21.47
C ASN A 579 8.24 9.31 -20.15
N LYS A 580 8.14 8.44 -19.18
CA LYS A 580 8.89 8.49 -17.92
C LYS A 580 9.83 7.29 -17.92
N GLU A 581 11.11 7.55 -17.77
CA GLU A 581 12.15 6.54 -17.69
C GLU A 581 12.82 6.64 -16.30
N VAL A 582 13.02 5.50 -15.67
CA VAL A 582 13.71 5.38 -14.38
C VAL A 582 14.65 4.19 -14.46
N ASP A 583 15.91 4.45 -14.18
CA ASP A 583 16.96 3.46 -14.03
C ASP A 583 17.38 3.36 -12.58
N GLY A 584 17.82 2.19 -12.15
CA GLY A 584 18.32 2.05 -10.79
C GLY A 584 18.84 0.68 -10.45
N TYR A 585 19.48 0.61 -9.29
CA TYR A 585 19.90 -0.65 -8.72
C TYR A 585 19.48 -0.77 -7.26
N GLU A 586 19.27 -2.00 -6.87
CA GLU A 586 18.79 -2.40 -5.56
C GLU A 586 19.65 -3.52 -5.02
N ILE A 587 19.95 -3.46 -3.72
CA ILE A 587 20.69 -4.52 -3.01
C ILE A 587 19.97 -4.81 -1.71
N GLU A 588 19.75 -6.07 -1.40
CA GLU A 588 19.17 -6.53 -0.14
C GLU A 588 20.03 -7.68 0.41
N LEU A 589 20.42 -7.56 1.67
CA LEU A 589 21.06 -8.61 2.46
C LEU A 589 20.17 -8.87 3.67
N SER A 590 19.68 -10.07 3.85
CA SER A 590 18.77 -10.39 4.95
C SER A 590 18.96 -11.82 5.43
N GLY A 591 18.77 -12.01 6.73
CA GLY A 591 18.75 -13.31 7.38
C GLY A 591 19.69 -13.43 8.58
N ARG A 592 19.92 -14.66 8.99
CA ARG A 592 20.67 -15.00 10.18
C ARG A 592 22.14 -15.25 9.87
N ILE A 593 23.02 -14.46 10.49
CA ILE A 593 24.47 -14.61 10.39
C ILE A 593 24.99 -15.68 11.35
N SER A 594 24.39 -15.76 12.55
CA SER A 594 24.68 -16.78 13.57
C SER A 594 23.43 -17.01 14.42
N ASP A 595 23.46 -18.01 15.29
CA ASP A 595 22.32 -18.30 16.21
C ASP A 595 21.92 -17.08 17.07
N GLN A 596 22.78 -16.09 17.17
CA GLN A 596 22.58 -14.89 17.99
C GLN A 596 22.35 -13.61 17.18
N LEU A 597 22.65 -13.59 15.87
CA LEU A 597 22.66 -12.36 15.08
C LEU A 597 21.83 -12.49 13.82
N ASP A 598 20.73 -11.76 13.78
CA ASP A 598 19.94 -11.51 12.59
C ASP A 598 20.29 -10.13 11.99
N LEU A 599 20.39 -10.03 10.68
CA LEU A 599 20.69 -8.81 9.96
C LEU A 599 19.75 -8.62 8.77
N SER A 600 19.27 -7.39 8.60
CA SER A 600 18.56 -6.94 7.40
C SER A 600 19.20 -5.63 6.95
N MET A 601 19.62 -5.54 5.70
CA MET A 601 20.20 -4.33 5.08
C MET A 601 19.62 -4.15 3.69
N SER A 602 19.29 -2.93 3.34
CA SER A 602 18.88 -2.57 1.99
C SER A 602 19.57 -1.31 1.51
N TYR A 603 19.87 -1.25 0.23
CA TYR A 603 20.37 -0.07 -0.46
C TYR A 603 19.69 0.04 -1.82
N ALA A 604 19.32 1.25 -2.19
CA ALA A 604 18.78 1.54 -3.51
C ALA A 604 19.21 2.94 -3.96
N ASP A 605 19.41 3.07 -5.27
CA ASP A 605 19.82 4.31 -5.93
C ASP A 605 19.14 4.33 -7.30
N PHE A 606 18.33 5.38 -7.55
CA PHE A 606 17.53 5.52 -8.75
C PHE A 606 17.70 6.89 -9.35
N GLU A 607 17.58 6.96 -10.66
CA GLU A 607 17.59 8.21 -11.40
C GLU A 607 16.47 8.23 -12.44
N GLY A 608 15.66 9.31 -12.43
CA GLY A 608 14.75 9.60 -13.52
C GLY A 608 15.50 10.27 -14.68
N ALA A 609 15.14 10.00 -15.92
CA ALA A 609 15.82 10.54 -17.11
C ALA A 609 15.88 12.08 -17.16
N ASN A 610 15.08 12.77 -16.36
CA ASN A 610 15.16 14.23 -16.15
C ASN A 610 14.50 14.63 -14.82
N VAL A 611 14.74 15.88 -14.41
CA VAL A 611 14.23 16.46 -13.16
C VAL A 611 12.72 16.26 -12.94
N ALA A 612 11.89 16.41 -13.98
CA ALA A 612 10.45 16.24 -13.84
C ALA A 612 10.03 14.77 -13.58
N GLN A 613 10.92 13.83 -13.89
CA GLN A 613 10.73 12.39 -13.69
C GLN A 613 11.32 11.89 -12.37
N SER A 614 12.16 12.68 -11.71
CA SER A 614 12.81 12.36 -10.43
C SER A 614 11.97 12.73 -9.20
N ARG A 615 10.72 13.11 -9.38
CA ARG A 615 9.81 13.45 -8.27
C ARG A 615 9.65 12.25 -7.33
N GLU A 616 9.79 12.49 -6.02
CA GLU A 616 9.68 11.49 -4.96
C GLU A 616 10.72 10.35 -5.08
N ILE A 617 11.80 10.57 -5.82
CA ILE A 617 12.94 9.66 -5.90
C ILE A 617 14.07 10.27 -5.06
N PRO A 618 14.45 9.68 -3.92
CA PRO A 618 15.65 10.07 -3.19
C PRO A 618 16.91 9.72 -3.99
N ASP A 619 17.97 10.51 -3.83
CA ASP A 619 19.28 10.23 -4.43
C ASP A 619 19.79 8.83 -4.07
N TYR A 620 19.49 8.40 -2.83
CA TYR A 620 19.69 7.03 -2.37
C TYR A 620 18.79 6.72 -1.18
N THR A 621 18.59 5.44 -0.93
CA THR A 621 18.04 4.94 0.35
C THR A 621 18.97 3.86 0.90
N PHE A 622 19.24 3.93 2.19
CA PHE A 622 19.99 2.90 2.92
C PHE A 622 19.27 2.60 4.21
N THR A 623 19.01 1.34 4.48
CA THR A 623 18.48 0.90 5.76
C THR A 623 19.24 -0.33 6.26
N ALA A 624 19.39 -0.41 7.56
CA ALA A 624 19.95 -1.59 8.21
C ALA A 624 19.25 -1.82 9.55
N PHE A 625 19.01 -3.07 9.89
CA PHE A 625 18.57 -3.47 11.23
C PHE A 625 19.31 -4.74 11.63
N ALA A 626 19.94 -4.71 12.80
CA ALA A 626 20.61 -5.85 13.41
C ALA A 626 19.93 -6.19 14.72
N SER A 627 19.59 -7.46 14.93
CA SER A 627 19.06 -7.99 16.19
C SER A 627 20.07 -8.98 16.76
N TYR A 628 20.50 -8.76 17.99
CA TYR A 628 21.48 -9.59 18.69
C TYR A 628 20.94 -10.16 19.98
N GLN A 629 20.91 -11.49 20.09
CA GLN A 629 20.54 -12.22 21.29
C GLN A 629 21.72 -12.25 22.25
N VAL A 630 21.67 -11.47 23.32
CA VAL A 630 22.75 -11.32 24.31
C VAL A 630 22.78 -12.52 25.28
N SER A 631 21.62 -13.03 25.65
CA SER A 631 21.41 -14.24 26.46
C SER A 631 20.09 -14.91 26.05
N ASP A 632 19.77 -16.06 26.64
CA ASP A 632 18.51 -16.78 26.33
C ASP A 632 17.27 -15.91 26.55
N ASP A 633 17.33 -14.98 27.53
CA ASP A 633 16.19 -14.13 27.91
C ASP A 633 16.29 -12.70 27.38
N PHE A 634 17.47 -12.24 26.91
CA PHE A 634 17.68 -10.82 26.58
C PHE A 634 18.30 -10.62 25.21
N GLY A 635 17.66 -9.81 24.40
CA GLY A 635 18.12 -9.38 23.09
C GLY A 635 18.08 -7.86 22.94
N ILE A 636 18.86 -7.35 21.98
CA ILE A 636 18.93 -5.94 21.60
C ILE A 636 18.82 -5.80 20.09
N GLY A 637 18.27 -4.70 19.63
CA GLY A 637 18.18 -4.32 18.21
C GLY A 637 18.80 -2.95 17.96
N PHE A 638 19.37 -2.76 16.78
CA PHE A 638 19.91 -1.50 16.31
C PHE A 638 19.49 -1.26 14.88
N GLY A 639 18.86 -0.12 14.61
CA GLY A 639 18.35 0.28 13.30
C GLY A 639 18.99 1.57 12.83
N VAL A 640 19.18 1.68 11.50
CA VAL A 640 19.57 2.90 10.80
C VAL A 640 18.75 3.03 9.55
N THR A 641 18.19 4.21 9.32
CA THR A 641 17.54 4.60 8.07
C THR A 641 18.18 5.89 7.59
N SER A 642 18.73 5.90 6.38
CA SER A 642 19.29 7.08 5.73
C SER A 642 18.69 7.26 4.35
N GLN A 643 18.26 8.48 4.05
CA GLN A 643 17.67 8.86 2.76
C GLN A 643 18.38 10.09 2.24
N GLY A 644 18.77 10.08 0.98
CA GLY A 644 19.32 11.24 0.27
C GLY A 644 18.26 12.30 -0.01
N ASP A 645 18.70 13.42 -0.59
CA ASP A 645 17.78 14.49 -1.00
C ASP A 645 16.69 13.94 -1.93
N SER A 646 15.47 14.45 -1.80
CA SER A 646 14.34 14.01 -2.61
C SER A 646 13.58 15.20 -3.17
N GLN A 647 13.27 15.17 -4.47
CA GLN A 647 12.63 16.29 -5.15
C GLN A 647 11.15 16.43 -4.80
N ILE A 648 10.71 17.65 -4.48
CA ILE A 648 9.30 18.02 -4.31
C ILE A 648 8.73 18.46 -5.66
N GLY A 649 7.75 17.73 -6.17
CA GLY A 649 7.08 18.09 -7.43
C GLY A 649 8.00 17.94 -8.65
N THR A 650 7.90 18.85 -9.61
CA THR A 650 8.63 18.82 -10.90
C THR A 650 9.69 19.89 -11.03
N SER A 651 10.02 20.60 -9.97
CA SER A 651 11.01 21.68 -9.95
C SER A 651 12.32 21.23 -9.32
N ALA A 652 13.43 21.47 -9.98
CA ALA A 652 14.77 21.15 -9.48
C ALA A 652 15.20 22.00 -8.26
N THR A 653 14.44 23.04 -7.92
CA THR A 653 14.76 23.94 -6.81
C THR A 653 13.97 23.64 -5.55
N LEU A 654 13.11 22.64 -5.56
CA LEU A 654 12.27 22.24 -4.43
C LEU A 654 12.62 20.82 -4.03
N TYR A 655 13.14 20.64 -2.82
CA TYR A 655 13.59 19.35 -2.35
C TYR A 655 13.41 19.17 -0.84
N LEU A 656 13.30 17.92 -0.44
CA LEU A 656 13.38 17.45 0.94
C LEU A 656 14.86 17.15 1.23
N PRO A 657 15.45 17.74 2.29
CA PRO A 657 16.84 17.46 2.64
C PRO A 657 17.04 16.02 3.08
N SER A 658 18.25 15.50 2.88
CA SER A 658 18.67 14.19 3.36
C SER A 658 18.63 14.10 4.88
N TYR A 659 18.42 12.88 5.38
CA TYR A 659 18.40 12.61 6.81
C TYR A 659 18.97 11.23 7.16
N THR A 660 19.33 11.06 8.44
CA THR A 660 19.70 9.76 9.01
C THR A 660 19.06 9.59 10.36
N ARG A 661 18.17 8.61 10.49
CA ARG A 661 17.49 8.21 11.71
C ARG A 661 18.15 6.95 12.29
N VAL A 662 18.30 6.92 13.60
CA VAL A 662 18.83 5.79 14.37
C VAL A 662 17.78 5.29 15.32
N ASP A 663 17.58 3.97 15.39
CA ASP A 663 16.60 3.30 16.22
C ASP A 663 17.26 2.24 17.11
N LEU A 664 16.71 2.00 18.30
CA LEU A 664 17.13 0.94 19.22
C LEU A 664 15.94 0.07 19.59
N ALA A 665 16.21 -1.19 19.89
CA ALA A 665 15.22 -2.09 20.47
C ALA A 665 15.84 -2.93 21.60
N ALA A 666 15.04 -3.33 22.56
CA ALA A 666 15.41 -4.26 23.62
C ALA A 666 14.26 -5.25 23.86
N TYR A 667 14.59 -6.51 24.01
CA TYR A 667 13.64 -7.62 24.19
C TYR A 667 14.01 -8.36 25.47
N TYR A 668 13.04 -8.61 26.31
CA TYR A 668 13.26 -9.36 27.54
C TYR A 668 12.14 -10.40 27.76
N ASN A 669 12.51 -11.67 27.72
CA ASN A 669 11.61 -12.78 28.04
C ASN A 669 11.56 -12.96 29.57
N LEU A 670 10.46 -12.49 30.17
CA LEU A 670 10.19 -12.68 31.62
C LEU A 670 9.86 -14.13 31.95
N ALA A 671 9.31 -14.85 30.99
CA ALA A 671 8.99 -16.27 31.01
C ALA A 671 8.94 -16.78 29.56
N ASP A 672 8.86 -18.09 29.35
CA ASP A 672 8.77 -18.71 28.02
C ASP A 672 7.57 -18.19 27.18
N ASP A 673 6.52 -17.74 27.88
CA ASP A 673 5.26 -17.25 27.30
C ASP A 673 5.05 -15.72 27.45
N LEU A 674 6.02 -14.97 28.00
CA LEU A 674 5.85 -13.55 28.32
C LEU A 674 7.09 -12.73 27.93
N THR A 675 6.94 -11.87 26.94
CA THR A 675 7.98 -10.96 26.46
C THR A 675 7.61 -9.51 26.75
N ILE A 676 8.57 -8.73 27.22
CA ILE A 676 8.53 -7.26 27.25
C ILE A 676 9.48 -6.75 26.17
N GLN A 677 9.03 -5.78 25.39
CA GLN A 677 9.82 -5.15 24.36
C GLN A 677 9.78 -3.64 24.54
N ALA A 678 10.90 -2.98 24.28
CA ALA A 678 11.01 -1.54 24.18
C ALA A 678 11.67 -1.17 22.85
N ASN A 679 11.02 -0.31 22.08
CA ASN A 679 11.53 0.26 20.84
C ASN A 679 11.72 1.77 21.08
N LEU A 680 12.92 2.27 20.82
CA LEU A 680 13.25 3.68 20.85
C LEU A 680 13.55 4.11 19.42
N GLU A 681 12.70 4.92 18.86
CA GLU A 681 12.77 5.42 17.50
C GLU A 681 13.33 6.83 17.48
N ASN A 682 14.07 7.17 16.42
CA ASN A 682 14.72 8.45 16.26
C ASN A 682 15.54 8.86 17.50
N LEU A 683 16.49 8.00 17.91
CA LEU A 683 17.32 8.18 19.11
C LEU A 683 18.03 9.53 19.17
N THR A 684 18.39 10.08 18.03
CA THR A 684 19.10 11.36 17.89
C THR A 684 18.20 12.59 17.89
N ASP A 685 16.87 12.36 17.93
CA ASP A 685 15.83 13.40 17.82
C ASP A 685 16.04 14.31 16.60
N GLU A 686 16.36 13.68 15.46
CA GLU A 686 16.57 14.35 14.19
C GLU A 686 15.27 14.94 13.65
N THR A 687 15.27 16.21 13.28
CA THR A 687 14.15 16.79 12.52
C THR A 687 14.32 16.44 11.05
N TYR A 688 13.38 15.70 10.48
CA TYR A 688 13.47 15.22 9.10
C TYR A 688 12.13 15.27 8.36
N PHE A 689 12.18 15.20 7.03
CA PHE A 689 11.03 15.33 6.16
C PHE A 689 11.01 14.14 5.17
N PRO A 690 10.34 13.03 5.50
CA PRO A 690 10.45 11.78 4.74
C PRO A 690 9.80 11.83 3.36
N HIS A 691 8.77 12.65 3.19
CA HIS A 691 8.01 12.77 1.94
C HIS A 691 7.23 14.08 1.87
N SER A 692 6.72 14.42 0.68
CA SER A 692 5.85 15.57 0.46
C SER A 692 4.82 15.27 -0.62
N HIS A 693 3.55 15.67 -0.38
CA HIS A 693 2.53 15.54 -1.42
C HIS A 693 2.66 16.62 -2.49
N SER A 694 2.98 17.84 -2.10
CA SER A 694 3.18 19.01 -2.98
C SER A 694 4.06 20.05 -2.32
N THR A 695 4.30 21.19 -3.00
CA THR A 695 5.22 22.25 -2.58
C THR A 695 5.04 22.72 -1.13
N HIS A 696 3.82 22.79 -0.61
CA HIS A 696 3.56 23.27 0.75
C HIS A 696 2.97 22.21 1.67
N GLN A 697 3.34 20.96 1.45
CA GLN A 697 2.79 19.80 2.16
C GLN A 697 3.90 18.78 2.47
N ALA A 698 5.01 19.24 3.07
CA ALA A 698 6.08 18.38 3.53
C ALA A 698 5.71 17.77 4.89
N SER A 699 5.69 16.43 4.99
CA SER A 699 5.46 15.76 6.27
C SER A 699 6.64 15.95 7.19
N VAL A 700 6.37 16.21 8.45
CA VAL A 700 7.37 16.24 9.52
C VAL A 700 7.53 14.81 10.04
N GLY A 701 8.75 14.29 10.03
CA GLY A 701 9.07 12.98 10.57
C GLY A 701 8.89 12.94 12.09
N GLU A 702 8.65 11.77 12.64
CA GLU A 702 8.43 11.61 14.07
C GLU A 702 9.67 11.99 14.88
N GLU A 703 9.46 12.76 15.94
CA GLU A 703 10.44 13.03 16.98
C GLU A 703 10.82 11.76 17.74
N MET A 704 11.77 11.85 18.68
CA MET A 704 12.18 10.70 19.49
C MET A 704 10.99 10.10 20.24
N ASN A 705 10.69 8.82 19.95
CA ASN A 705 9.61 8.06 20.55
C ASN A 705 10.12 6.81 21.28
N THR A 706 9.54 6.47 22.40
CA THR A 706 9.77 5.20 23.06
C THR A 706 8.46 4.46 23.23
N ARG A 707 8.35 3.32 22.54
CA ARG A 707 7.22 2.41 22.64
C ARG A 707 7.59 1.21 23.50
N VAL A 708 6.74 0.87 24.45
CA VAL A 708 6.86 -0.34 25.28
C VAL A 708 5.68 -1.25 25.02
N SER A 709 5.93 -2.52 24.76
CA SER A 709 4.89 -3.53 24.58
C SER A 709 5.12 -4.77 25.45
N ILE A 710 4.03 -5.41 25.82
CA ILE A 710 3.99 -6.68 26.54
C ILE A 710 3.22 -7.66 25.69
N ARG A 711 3.83 -8.79 25.38
CA ARG A 711 3.25 -9.87 24.57
C ARG A 711 3.22 -11.15 25.37
N ARG A 712 2.09 -11.82 25.43
CA ARG A 712 1.91 -13.13 26.05
C ARG A 712 1.33 -14.13 25.08
N THR A 713 1.97 -15.28 24.96
CA THR A 713 1.50 -16.45 24.19
C THR A 713 1.03 -17.55 25.14
N PHE A 714 0.17 -18.46 24.72
CA PHE A 714 -0.31 -19.59 25.54
C PHE A 714 -0.89 -20.71 24.69
#